data_4503abaaf8c8a74fa8522d694c3b7d23
#
_entry.id   4503abaaf8c8a74fa8522d694c3b7d23
#
_cell.length_a   1.000
_cell.length_b   1.000
_cell.length_c   1.000
_cell.angle_alpha   90.00
_cell.angle_beta   90.00
_cell.angle_gamma   90.00
#
_symmetry.space_group_name_H-M   'P 1'
#
loop_
_entity.id
_entity.type
_entity.pdbx_description
1 polymer ?
#
loop_
_entity_poly.entity_id
_entity_poly.type
_entity_poly.pdbx_seq_one_letter_code
_entity_poly.pdbx_strand_id
1 'polypeptide(L)'
;MDPRRVTVLLALVSLLLPSCFNDQLDPVAPNWDIDLTLPLANREYTVMDIVDKEPSLTTTGAGNQLVYHTNIIAPVDSVKDAISLDPTPSVRSVKVGVFSLDPDSLTVDLTFPFLPPGNTLPGLPDTTMNVADVFDTLTSFTTVTFSSGAVEMRIQNNLRDTIVIQNDIILSDSTHQFAALNFAGTRLAFRQQAVRSASLADQTVYRIVRVSGISLHLLGKAGAVTIPLGPLVHSVISLKSLRARSAVVAHVPVQRLSDNDTTFLAINDSTILKSVLFRQGRLRLDFQSRVAVDLNLLYRFPEVLRPSGATYSGGRFLARFGTARDSISLPGIRIQSVTGDLVRSLQVISSLDLPGGDNVTLHDTDKIMISFSSTGKVIADSIVGVVKPTWVNVSTAVPLNFGDVPKRFSGQFALPSASLRLNTLSTIGFPMDLNVQISMKNPTTGVPIVLAIPPSQRRILPGNSVIVFDSTAVGSFLTAASPGFPDSVRVVGSVLVNPPDAYNPTLSGVGTVSGRSYIRDTVVFDVPLRFSLQNGTFRDTTSVEIDRESVDKTNNGTVYVELQNSLPLQVGVNFYLMDSTKTRVLLRLPQSGQPIFVAPATVDAQGNVSASVQTNTAIVMSHADIQAFARSKNLGYSLSVGTTPGGPVRIRTTDKIHIRLWSKLSYRVAK
;
A
#
# COMPACT_ATOMS: atom_id res chain seq x y z
N MET A 1 32.98 18.64 35.05
CA MET A 1 34.33 18.92 35.65
C MET A 1 35.01 17.59 35.92
N ASP A 2 36.17 17.38 35.39
CA ASP A 2 36.92 16.12 35.55
C ASP A 2 37.38 15.98 37.02
N PRO A 3 36.97 14.96 37.77
CA PRO A 3 37.33 14.79 39.20
C PRO A 3 38.85 14.63 39.43
N ARG A 4 39.59 14.31 38.39
CA ARG A 4 41.08 14.19 38.48
C ARG A 4 41.80 15.51 38.72
N ARG A 5 41.15 16.66 38.52
CA ARG A 5 41.77 17.98 38.67
C ARG A 5 41.65 18.56 40.08
N VAL A 6 40.71 18.06 40.90
CA VAL A 6 40.59 18.47 42.31
C VAL A 6 41.64 17.76 43.18
N THR A 7 41.98 16.53 42.80
CA THR A 7 43.00 15.74 43.50
C THR A 7 44.43 16.34 43.36
N VAL A 8 44.72 16.98 42.23
CA VAL A 8 46.01 17.62 41.98
C VAL A 8 46.18 18.88 42.82
N LEU A 9 45.11 19.58 43.19
CA LEU A 9 45.18 20.80 43.99
C LEU A 9 45.54 20.53 45.45
N LEU A 10 45.11 19.42 45.99
CA LEU A 10 45.44 18.96 47.37
C LEU A 10 46.81 18.32 47.47
N ALA A 11 47.28 17.66 46.42
CA ALA A 11 48.63 17.05 46.40
C ALA A 11 49.76 18.10 46.34
N LEU A 12 49.49 19.32 45.85
CA LEU A 12 50.47 20.39 45.78
C LEU A 12 50.75 21.05 47.12
N VAL A 13 49.87 20.92 48.11
CA VAL A 13 50.05 21.45 49.49
C VAL A 13 50.98 20.54 50.30
N SER A 14 51.08 19.25 49.95
CA SER A 14 51.96 18.27 50.71
C SER A 14 53.43 18.24 50.28
N LEU A 15 53.79 18.94 49.17
CA LEU A 15 55.13 18.85 48.56
C LEU A 15 56.11 19.93 48.97
N LEU A 16 55.75 20.84 49.91
CA LEU A 16 56.61 21.98 50.28
C LEU A 16 57.12 21.97 51.72
N LEU A 17 57.51 20.81 52.23
CA LEU A 17 58.25 20.81 53.50
C LEU A 17 59.61 20.15 53.32
N PRO A 18 60.72 20.91 53.31
CA PRO A 18 62.01 20.35 53.31
C PRO A 18 62.38 19.87 54.70
N SER A 19 62.85 18.64 54.79
CA SER A 19 63.61 18.08 55.90
C SER A 19 64.90 18.85 56.06
N CYS A 20 65.21 19.31 57.27
CA CYS A 20 66.54 19.33 57.89
C CYS A 20 66.45 20.02 59.23
N PHE A 21 66.61 19.25 60.29
CA PHE A 21 67.61 19.58 61.37
C PHE A 21 67.81 18.37 62.27
N ASN A 22 69.05 18.03 62.40
CA ASN A 22 69.52 16.97 63.22
C ASN A 22 69.93 17.51 64.62
N ASP A 23 69.40 16.90 65.67
CA ASP A 23 69.89 16.52 66.94
C ASP A 23 70.45 17.51 68.00
N GLN A 24 69.95 17.28 69.19
CA GLN A 24 70.53 17.68 70.47
C GLN A 24 70.45 19.13 70.94
N LEU A 25 69.31 19.49 71.19
CA LEU A 25 68.85 20.30 72.32
C LEU A 25 67.34 20.22 72.30
N ASP A 26 66.75 19.70 73.42
CA ASP A 26 65.27 19.80 73.52
C ASP A 26 64.87 21.24 73.87
N PRO A 27 64.89 22.13 72.92
CA PRO A 27 64.11 23.34 73.07
C PRO A 27 62.68 22.97 72.78
N VAL A 28 61.80 23.16 73.75
CA VAL A 28 60.35 23.27 73.43
C VAL A 28 60.26 24.28 72.33
N ALA A 29 60.21 23.78 71.10
CA ALA A 29 60.09 24.64 69.92
C ALA A 29 58.80 25.46 70.06
N PRO A 30 58.90 26.78 70.00
CA PRO A 30 57.68 27.59 70.07
C PRO A 30 56.75 27.17 69.01
N ASN A 31 55.55 26.80 69.42
CA ASN A 31 54.47 26.60 68.49
C ASN A 31 54.04 27.98 68.00
N TRP A 32 54.06 28.27 66.68
CA TRP A 32 53.58 29.50 66.12
C TRP A 32 52.64 29.19 64.98
N ASP A 33 51.63 30.03 64.82
CA ASP A 33 50.69 29.94 63.73
C ASP A 33 51.16 30.86 62.57
N ILE A 34 51.20 30.32 61.33
CA ILE A 34 51.56 31.04 60.12
C ILE A 34 50.32 31.19 59.27
N ASP A 35 50.09 32.42 58.89
CA ASP A 35 49.00 32.69 57.89
C ASP A 35 49.54 32.55 56.45
N LEU A 36 49.07 31.55 55.77
CA LEU A 36 49.44 31.26 54.40
C LEU A 36 48.32 31.70 53.48
N THR A 37 48.65 32.51 52.45
CA THR A 37 47.69 32.84 51.36
C THR A 37 48.06 32.02 50.13
N LEU A 38 47.18 31.15 49.71
CA LEU A 38 47.40 30.26 48.59
C LEU A 38 46.44 30.58 47.46
N PRO A 39 46.92 30.83 46.26
CA PRO A 39 46.08 30.91 45.07
C PRO A 39 45.65 29.50 44.71
N LEU A 40 44.32 29.26 44.57
CA LEU A 40 43.79 27.94 44.31
C LEU A 40 43.39 27.75 42.84
N ALA A 41 42.72 28.77 42.28
CA ALA A 41 42.32 28.72 40.88
C ALA A 41 42.04 30.13 40.32
N ASN A 42 42.34 30.30 39.06
CA ASN A 42 41.91 31.46 38.26
C ASN A 42 41.54 30.91 36.88
N ARG A 43 40.24 30.78 36.61
CA ARG A 43 39.74 30.15 35.37
C ARG A 43 38.54 30.85 34.82
N GLU A 44 38.52 30.94 33.51
CA GLU A 44 37.37 31.39 32.72
C GLU A 44 36.75 30.17 32.01
N TYR A 45 35.45 30.04 32.06
CA TYR A 45 34.67 29.02 31.35
C TYR A 45 33.72 29.77 30.42
N THR A 46 33.80 29.49 29.13
CA THR A 46 32.91 30.05 28.13
C THR A 46 31.84 29.03 27.75
N VAL A 47 30.71 29.53 27.29
CA VAL A 47 29.66 28.66 26.72
C VAL A 47 30.17 27.98 25.44
N MET A 48 31.10 28.62 24.71
CA MET A 48 31.74 28.02 23.53
C MET A 48 32.49 26.71 23.87
N ASP A 49 33.13 26.63 25.03
CA ASP A 49 33.79 25.39 25.50
C ASP A 49 32.86 24.19 25.65
N ILE A 50 31.54 24.47 25.79
CA ILE A 50 30.50 23.46 25.85
C ILE A 50 30.01 23.11 24.44
N VAL A 51 29.81 24.11 23.57
CA VAL A 51 29.38 23.94 22.19
C VAL A 51 30.33 23.06 21.39
N ASP A 52 31.62 23.29 21.55
CA ASP A 52 32.67 22.51 20.87
C ASP A 52 32.66 21.01 21.22
N LYS A 53 32.00 20.63 22.32
CA LYS A 53 31.90 19.24 22.80
C LYS A 53 30.53 18.57 22.51
N GLU A 54 29.56 19.36 22.09
CA GLU A 54 28.16 18.89 21.94
C GLU A 54 27.66 19.20 20.52
N PRO A 55 27.71 18.22 19.59
CA PRO A 55 27.37 18.43 18.18
C PRO A 55 25.92 18.87 17.94
N SER A 56 25.02 18.64 18.89
CA SER A 56 23.62 19.05 18.83
C SER A 56 23.40 20.54 19.13
N LEU A 57 24.44 21.25 19.62
CA LEU A 57 24.40 22.68 19.82
C LEU A 57 25.01 23.42 18.63
N THR A 58 24.23 24.31 18.03
CA THR A 58 24.64 25.16 16.91
C THR A 58 24.41 26.61 17.23
N THR A 59 24.93 27.51 16.43
CA THR A 59 24.75 28.98 16.60
C THR A 59 23.95 29.54 15.46
N THR A 60 23.06 30.51 15.76
CA THR A 60 22.27 31.20 14.75
C THR A 60 22.35 32.73 14.92
N GLY A 61 22.32 33.43 13.79
CA GLY A 61 22.20 34.87 13.71
C GLY A 61 23.43 35.67 14.17
N ALA A 62 23.38 37.00 14.00
CA ALA A 62 24.44 37.92 14.34
C ALA A 62 24.76 38.02 15.87
N GLY A 63 23.90 37.43 16.71
CA GLY A 63 24.04 37.45 18.16
C GLY A 63 24.64 36.19 18.74
N ASN A 64 25.11 35.23 17.95
CA ASN A 64 25.66 33.95 18.39
C ASN A 64 24.74 33.21 19.39
N GLN A 65 23.43 33.27 19.16
CA GLN A 65 22.45 32.58 20.00
C GLN A 65 22.59 31.06 19.80
N LEU A 66 22.59 30.34 20.90
CA LEU A 66 22.60 28.89 20.86
C LEU A 66 21.24 28.31 20.46
N VAL A 67 21.29 27.30 19.62
CA VAL A 67 20.14 26.51 19.21
C VAL A 67 20.50 25.05 19.39
N TYR A 68 19.66 24.33 20.10
CA TYR A 68 19.69 22.87 20.10
C TYR A 68 19.02 22.38 18.82
N HIS A 69 19.79 21.71 17.97
CA HIS A 69 19.37 21.16 16.71
C HIS A 69 19.41 19.64 16.74
N THR A 70 18.31 18.99 16.37
CA THR A 70 18.30 17.56 16.20
C THR A 70 17.40 17.13 15.06
N ASN A 71 17.89 16.12 14.33
CA ASN A 71 17.16 15.45 13.26
C ASN A 71 16.85 14.03 13.68
N ILE A 72 15.57 13.70 13.74
CA ILE A 72 15.11 12.35 14.09
C ILE A 72 14.49 11.75 12.84
N ILE A 73 15.10 10.69 12.33
CA ILE A 73 14.56 9.93 11.21
C ILE A 73 13.62 8.87 11.79
N ALA A 74 12.33 9.00 11.47
CA ALA A 74 11.35 7.99 11.84
C ALA A 74 11.59 6.67 11.07
N PRO A 75 11.22 5.52 11.64
CA PRO A 75 11.20 4.27 10.88
C PRO A 75 10.39 4.41 9.61
N VAL A 76 10.87 3.77 8.54
CA VAL A 76 10.18 3.81 7.25
C VAL A 76 8.92 2.96 7.30
N ASP A 77 7.75 3.58 7.15
CA ASP A 77 6.49 2.88 7.03
C ASP A 77 6.27 2.46 5.57
N SER A 78 6.33 1.15 5.31
CA SER A 78 6.09 0.59 3.99
C SER A 78 4.66 0.11 3.83
N VAL A 79 4.11 0.30 2.62
CA VAL A 79 2.73 -0.13 2.27
C VAL A 79 2.65 -1.63 1.97
N LYS A 80 3.68 -2.39 2.31
CA LYS A 80 3.95 -3.78 1.88
C LYS A 80 2.75 -4.72 1.92
N ASP A 81 1.89 -4.64 2.92
CA ASP A 81 0.75 -5.53 3.11
C ASP A 81 -0.62 -4.83 3.04
N ALA A 82 -0.62 -3.51 2.82
CA ALA A 82 -1.83 -2.71 2.73
C ALA A 82 -2.49 -2.76 1.34
N ILE A 83 -1.77 -3.22 0.30
CA ILE A 83 -2.26 -3.27 -1.07
C ILE A 83 -2.98 -4.60 -1.31
N SER A 84 -4.13 -4.78 -0.67
CA SER A 84 -5.01 -5.92 -0.96
C SER A 84 -6.11 -5.51 -1.94
N LEU A 85 -6.41 -6.41 -2.86
CA LEU A 85 -7.55 -6.33 -3.74
C LEU A 85 -8.54 -7.42 -3.31
N ASP A 86 -9.80 -7.06 -3.18
CA ASP A 86 -10.88 -8.01 -2.92
C ASP A 86 -11.74 -8.13 -4.20
N PRO A 87 -11.39 -9.05 -5.12
CA PRO A 87 -12.15 -9.23 -6.34
C PRO A 87 -13.60 -9.59 -6.04
N THR A 88 -14.51 -8.84 -6.63
CA THR A 88 -15.95 -9.09 -6.48
C THR A 88 -16.31 -10.36 -7.26
N PRO A 89 -16.97 -11.35 -6.64
CA PRO A 89 -17.45 -12.50 -7.36
C PRO A 89 -18.40 -12.08 -8.48
N SER A 90 -18.18 -12.59 -9.67
CA SER A 90 -19.03 -12.28 -10.82
C SER A 90 -19.40 -13.54 -11.57
N VAL A 91 -20.61 -13.55 -12.17
CA VAL A 91 -21.11 -14.64 -12.99
C VAL A 91 -21.52 -14.09 -14.34
N ARG A 92 -21.07 -14.73 -15.39
CA ARG A 92 -21.40 -14.41 -16.78
C ARG A 92 -21.77 -15.69 -17.54
N SER A 93 -22.35 -15.53 -18.71
CA SER A 93 -22.71 -16.67 -19.56
C SER A 93 -22.26 -16.44 -20.99
N VAL A 94 -21.79 -17.50 -21.61
CA VAL A 94 -21.50 -17.60 -23.05
C VAL A 94 -22.57 -18.46 -23.68
N LYS A 95 -23.22 -17.99 -24.74
CA LYS A 95 -24.25 -18.71 -25.46
C LYS A 95 -23.64 -19.61 -26.52
N VAL A 96 -24.29 -20.72 -26.82
CA VAL A 96 -23.96 -21.63 -27.92
C VAL A 96 -24.10 -20.93 -29.27
N GLY A 97 -25.16 -20.14 -29.43
CA GLY A 97 -25.47 -19.50 -30.71
C GLY A 97 -25.95 -20.48 -31.75
N VAL A 98 -26.03 -20.00 -32.99
CA VAL A 98 -26.50 -20.77 -34.15
C VAL A 98 -25.43 -21.81 -34.54
N PHE A 99 -25.85 -23.04 -34.81
CA PHE A 99 -24.98 -24.15 -35.15
C PHE A 99 -25.33 -24.77 -36.50
N SER A 100 -24.33 -25.40 -37.13
CA SER A 100 -24.51 -26.08 -38.42
C SER A 100 -25.02 -27.50 -38.25
N LEU A 101 -25.76 -27.97 -39.20
CA LEU A 101 -26.22 -29.35 -39.34
C LEU A 101 -25.66 -29.99 -40.59
N ASP A 102 -25.54 -31.31 -40.58
CA ASP A 102 -25.21 -32.06 -41.78
C ASP A 102 -26.30 -31.87 -42.85
N PRO A 103 -25.90 -31.81 -44.12
CA PRO A 103 -26.88 -31.78 -45.20
C PRO A 103 -27.64 -33.11 -45.26
N ASP A 104 -28.90 -33.06 -45.64
CA ASP A 104 -29.76 -34.22 -45.81
C ASP A 104 -30.43 -34.18 -47.19
N SER A 105 -30.85 -35.33 -47.69
CA SER A 105 -31.51 -35.38 -48.99
C SER A 105 -32.52 -36.53 -49.08
N LEU A 106 -33.57 -36.26 -49.84
CA LEU A 106 -34.61 -37.21 -50.14
C LEU A 106 -34.65 -37.42 -51.64
N THR A 107 -35.00 -38.62 -52.05
CA THR A 107 -35.18 -38.91 -53.52
C THR A 107 -36.62 -39.30 -53.79
N VAL A 108 -37.21 -38.60 -54.72
CA VAL A 108 -38.59 -38.89 -55.18
C VAL A 108 -38.52 -39.31 -56.64
N ASP A 109 -38.68 -40.62 -56.85
CA ASP A 109 -38.65 -41.21 -58.21
C ASP A 109 -40.09 -41.46 -58.68
N LEU A 110 -40.42 -40.90 -59.83
CA LEU A 110 -41.76 -40.97 -60.35
C LEU A 110 -41.80 -41.92 -61.57
N THR A 111 -42.75 -42.80 -61.56
CA THR A 111 -43.11 -43.69 -62.65
C THR A 111 -44.54 -43.42 -63.06
N PHE A 112 -44.83 -43.62 -64.32
CA PHE A 112 -46.23 -43.48 -64.80
C PHE A 112 -46.82 -44.90 -64.97
N PRO A 113 -47.94 -45.18 -64.34
CA PRO A 113 -48.52 -46.57 -64.32
C PRO A 113 -48.90 -47.04 -65.75
N PHE A 114 -49.23 -46.11 -66.67
CA PHE A 114 -49.54 -46.42 -68.05
C PHE A 114 -48.32 -46.46 -68.98
N LEU A 115 -47.14 -46.22 -68.53
CA LEU A 115 -45.87 -46.30 -69.24
C LEU A 115 -44.96 -47.41 -68.65
N PRO A 116 -45.15 -48.67 -69.05
CA PRO A 116 -44.45 -49.78 -68.51
C PRO A 116 -42.92 -49.68 -68.88
N PRO A 117 -42.00 -49.75 -67.94
CA PRO A 117 -40.57 -49.65 -68.20
C PRO A 117 -40.05 -50.68 -69.18
N GLY A 118 -39.13 -50.33 -70.04
CA GLY A 118 -38.51 -51.16 -71.07
C GLY A 118 -39.35 -51.40 -72.29
N ASN A 119 -40.62 -51.03 -72.37
CA ASN A 119 -41.45 -51.20 -73.50
C ASN A 119 -41.28 -50.09 -74.57
N THR A 120 -41.51 -50.42 -75.84
CA THR A 120 -41.59 -49.43 -76.94
C THR A 120 -43.04 -49.24 -77.26
N LEU A 121 -43.54 -47.99 -77.13
CA LEU A 121 -44.88 -47.63 -77.42
C LEU A 121 -44.95 -46.94 -78.82
N PRO A 122 -46.07 -47.07 -79.58
CA PRO A 122 -46.20 -46.44 -80.91
C PRO A 122 -46.24 -44.88 -80.85
N GLY A 123 -46.47 -44.34 -79.66
CA GLY A 123 -46.51 -42.91 -79.35
C GLY A 123 -46.73 -42.68 -77.86
N LEU A 124 -46.59 -41.47 -77.43
CA LEU A 124 -46.94 -41.05 -76.05
C LEU A 124 -48.19 -40.22 -76.12
N PRO A 125 -49.17 -40.40 -75.22
CA PRO A 125 -50.39 -39.60 -75.16
C PRO A 125 -50.10 -38.19 -74.64
N ASP A 126 -50.89 -37.20 -75.13
CA ASP A 126 -51.04 -35.89 -74.51
C ASP A 126 -51.96 -36.02 -73.29
N THR A 127 -51.36 -35.91 -72.10
CA THR A 127 -52.09 -36.22 -70.86
C THR A 127 -51.47 -35.55 -69.66
N THR A 128 -52.25 -35.24 -68.67
CA THR A 128 -51.84 -34.71 -67.37
C THR A 128 -51.95 -35.80 -66.27
N MET A 129 -50.94 -35.94 -65.54
CA MET A 129 -50.88 -36.82 -64.38
C MET A 129 -50.64 -36.08 -63.10
N ASN A 130 -51.51 -36.26 -62.14
CA ASN A 130 -51.35 -35.80 -60.77
C ASN A 130 -50.72 -36.93 -59.95
N VAL A 131 -49.54 -36.68 -59.39
CA VAL A 131 -48.83 -37.61 -58.52
C VAL A 131 -49.43 -37.48 -57.12
N ALA A 132 -49.71 -38.66 -56.53
CA ALA A 132 -50.09 -38.71 -55.12
C ALA A 132 -48.98 -38.13 -54.23
N ASP A 133 -49.39 -37.61 -53.13
CA ASP A 133 -48.45 -37.10 -52.14
C ASP A 133 -47.42 -38.17 -51.77
N VAL A 134 -46.17 -37.77 -51.82
CA VAL A 134 -45.01 -38.62 -51.43
C VAL A 134 -44.57 -38.26 -50.04
N PHE A 135 -44.44 -39.26 -49.20
CA PHE A 135 -43.93 -39.06 -47.85
C PHE A 135 -42.57 -39.73 -47.76
N ASP A 136 -41.61 -39.00 -47.22
CA ASP A 136 -40.28 -39.53 -46.92
C ASP A 136 -39.78 -39.00 -45.61
N THR A 137 -38.69 -39.58 -45.08
CA THR A 137 -38.19 -39.28 -43.74
C THR A 137 -36.77 -38.79 -43.81
N LEU A 138 -36.51 -37.53 -43.33
CA LEU A 138 -35.20 -37.03 -43.07
C LEU A 138 -34.54 -37.86 -41.97
N THR A 139 -33.28 -38.18 -42.14
CA THR A 139 -32.54 -39.04 -41.24
C THR A 139 -31.65 -38.27 -40.29
N SER A 140 -31.25 -37.10 -40.62
CA SER A 140 -30.32 -36.25 -39.89
C SER A 140 -30.92 -35.61 -38.64
N PHE A 141 -32.26 -35.42 -38.59
CA PHE A 141 -32.93 -34.78 -37.45
C PHE A 141 -34.37 -35.26 -37.22
N THR A 142 -34.87 -35.05 -36.01
CA THR A 142 -36.27 -35.28 -35.66
C THR A 142 -37.10 -33.99 -35.82
N THR A 143 -36.56 -32.88 -35.37
CA THR A 143 -37.13 -31.54 -35.54
C THR A 143 -35.99 -30.51 -35.51
N VAL A 144 -36.12 -29.47 -36.36
CA VAL A 144 -35.17 -28.37 -36.44
C VAL A 144 -35.88 -27.07 -36.68
N THR A 145 -35.50 -26.04 -35.93
CA THR A 145 -35.87 -24.64 -36.26
C THR A 145 -34.63 -24.00 -36.89
N PHE A 146 -34.74 -23.65 -38.13
CA PHE A 146 -33.61 -23.10 -38.90
C PHE A 146 -33.42 -21.60 -38.63
N SER A 147 -32.19 -21.20 -38.50
CA SER A 147 -31.78 -19.80 -38.61
C SER A 147 -31.55 -19.39 -40.06
N SER A 148 -30.97 -20.29 -40.83
CA SER A 148 -30.78 -20.15 -42.27
C SER A 148 -30.60 -21.51 -42.92
N GLY A 149 -30.74 -21.57 -44.23
CA GLY A 149 -30.63 -22.77 -45.01
C GLY A 149 -31.53 -22.67 -46.23
N ALA A 150 -31.36 -23.59 -47.14
CA ALA A 150 -32.23 -23.70 -48.31
C ALA A 150 -32.59 -25.16 -48.55
N VAL A 151 -33.80 -25.39 -48.97
CA VAL A 151 -34.23 -26.61 -49.61
C VAL A 151 -34.13 -26.41 -51.12
N GLU A 152 -33.48 -27.32 -51.78
CA GLU A 152 -33.33 -27.32 -53.25
C GLU A 152 -33.92 -28.63 -53.80
N MET A 153 -34.80 -28.49 -54.77
CA MET A 153 -35.32 -29.63 -55.49
C MET A 153 -34.82 -29.58 -56.92
N ARG A 154 -34.25 -30.71 -57.34
CA ARG A 154 -33.80 -30.95 -58.74
C ARG A 154 -34.73 -31.98 -59.34
N ILE A 155 -35.30 -31.66 -60.49
CA ILE A 155 -36.14 -32.56 -61.26
C ILE A 155 -35.51 -32.79 -62.62
N GLN A 156 -35.31 -34.04 -62.99
CA GLN A 156 -34.75 -34.44 -64.27
C GLN A 156 -35.77 -35.30 -65.02
N ASN A 157 -36.01 -34.95 -66.29
CA ASN A 157 -36.87 -35.71 -67.19
C ASN A 157 -36.01 -36.78 -67.88
N ASN A 158 -36.26 -38.07 -67.64
CA ASN A 158 -35.66 -39.22 -68.34
C ASN A 158 -36.51 -39.79 -69.44
N LEU A 159 -37.75 -39.28 -69.63
CA LEU A 159 -38.65 -39.67 -70.72
C LEU A 159 -38.27 -38.95 -72.05
N ARG A 160 -38.25 -39.68 -73.13
CA ARG A 160 -37.97 -39.14 -74.47
C ARG A 160 -39.11 -38.27 -75.07
N ASP A 161 -39.77 -37.52 -74.20
CA ASP A 161 -40.78 -36.51 -74.51
C ASP A 161 -40.53 -35.31 -73.61
N THR A 162 -41.25 -34.19 -73.95
CA THR A 162 -41.20 -33.00 -73.10
C THR A 162 -42.31 -33.10 -72.05
N ILE A 163 -41.92 -32.92 -70.80
CA ILE A 163 -42.92 -32.77 -69.71
C ILE A 163 -43.02 -31.32 -69.31
N VAL A 164 -44.23 -30.94 -68.88
CA VAL A 164 -44.48 -29.63 -68.25
C VAL A 164 -44.93 -29.83 -66.81
N ILE A 165 -44.26 -29.22 -65.87
CA ILE A 165 -44.71 -29.21 -64.48
C ILE A 165 -45.81 -28.15 -64.39
N GLN A 166 -47.00 -28.55 -63.99
CA GLN A 166 -48.20 -27.66 -64.01
C GLN A 166 -48.30 -26.76 -62.79
N ASN A 167 -47.91 -27.27 -61.63
CA ASN A 167 -48.10 -26.59 -60.37
C ASN A 167 -46.75 -26.37 -59.64
N ASP A 168 -46.77 -25.46 -58.70
CA ASP A 168 -45.69 -25.38 -57.71
C ASP A 168 -45.66 -26.62 -56.80
N ILE A 169 -44.48 -27.06 -56.44
CA ILE A 169 -44.32 -28.20 -55.57
C ILE A 169 -44.24 -27.72 -54.13
N ILE A 170 -45.09 -28.26 -53.29
CA ILE A 170 -45.23 -27.87 -51.91
C ILE A 170 -44.54 -28.90 -51.04
N LEU A 171 -43.65 -28.41 -50.14
CA LEU A 171 -43.05 -29.23 -49.11
C LEU A 171 -43.69 -28.86 -47.75
N SER A 172 -44.26 -29.86 -47.10
CA SER A 172 -44.89 -29.72 -45.80
C SER A 172 -44.43 -30.81 -44.87
N ASP A 173 -44.57 -30.59 -43.60
CA ASP A 173 -44.43 -31.64 -42.58
C ASP A 173 -45.82 -32.00 -41.99
N SER A 174 -45.83 -32.67 -40.85
CA SER A 174 -47.06 -33.07 -40.17
C SER A 174 -47.88 -31.91 -39.63
N THR A 175 -47.32 -30.68 -39.58
CA THR A 175 -47.94 -29.51 -38.93
C THR A 175 -48.25 -28.39 -39.89
N HIS A 176 -47.37 -28.12 -40.89
CA HIS A 176 -47.50 -26.98 -41.79
C HIS A 176 -46.65 -27.10 -43.05
N GLN A 177 -46.93 -26.23 -44.00
CA GLN A 177 -46.12 -26.01 -45.18
C GLN A 177 -44.87 -25.19 -44.79
N PHE A 178 -43.67 -25.70 -45.10
CA PHE A 178 -42.42 -25.00 -44.81
C PHE A 178 -41.70 -24.48 -46.06
N ALA A 179 -42.03 -24.99 -47.24
CA ALA A 179 -41.50 -24.46 -48.50
C ALA A 179 -42.47 -24.63 -49.69
N ALA A 180 -42.39 -23.71 -50.62
CA ALA A 180 -43.03 -23.82 -51.94
C ALA A 180 -41.97 -23.59 -53.01
N LEU A 181 -41.86 -24.50 -53.95
CA LEU A 181 -40.87 -24.48 -55.03
C LEU A 181 -41.59 -24.13 -56.35
N ASN A 182 -41.26 -22.98 -56.91
CA ASN A 182 -41.92 -22.45 -58.09
C ASN A 182 -41.50 -23.21 -59.36
N PHE A 183 -42.19 -24.31 -59.62
CA PHE A 183 -42.02 -25.14 -60.81
C PHE A 183 -43.13 -24.93 -61.79
N ALA A 184 -44.24 -24.28 -61.50
CA ALA A 184 -45.36 -24.08 -62.39
C ALA A 184 -44.91 -23.58 -63.76
N GLY A 185 -45.36 -24.22 -64.85
CA GLY A 185 -45.03 -23.86 -66.20
C GLY A 185 -43.62 -24.30 -66.69
N THR A 186 -42.82 -24.99 -65.86
CA THR A 186 -41.45 -25.43 -66.19
C THR A 186 -41.54 -26.56 -67.25
N ARG A 187 -40.92 -26.37 -68.41
CA ARG A 187 -40.80 -27.37 -69.49
C ARG A 187 -39.49 -28.04 -69.43
N LEU A 188 -39.45 -29.38 -69.44
CA LEU A 188 -38.24 -30.21 -69.41
C LEU A 188 -38.24 -31.13 -70.61
N ALA A 189 -37.35 -30.92 -71.58
CA ALA A 189 -37.07 -31.85 -72.65
C ALA A 189 -36.31 -33.08 -72.10
N PHE A 190 -36.13 -34.09 -72.95
CA PHE A 190 -35.40 -35.30 -72.56
C PHE A 190 -34.03 -35.00 -72.04
N ARG A 191 -33.68 -35.57 -70.84
CA ARG A 191 -32.46 -35.33 -70.06
C ARG A 191 -32.27 -33.92 -69.57
N GLN A 192 -33.21 -33.06 -69.76
CA GLN A 192 -33.17 -31.74 -69.17
C GLN A 192 -33.54 -31.77 -67.69
N GLN A 193 -32.95 -30.89 -66.92
CA GLN A 193 -33.22 -30.74 -65.51
C GLN A 193 -33.63 -29.29 -65.15
N ALA A 194 -34.45 -29.12 -64.16
CA ALA A 194 -34.73 -27.86 -63.51
C ALA A 194 -34.37 -27.94 -62.05
N VAL A 195 -33.87 -26.84 -61.52
CA VAL A 195 -33.53 -26.69 -60.07
C VAL A 195 -34.31 -25.50 -59.55
N ARG A 196 -34.97 -25.69 -58.40
CA ARG A 196 -35.62 -24.62 -57.65
C ARG A 196 -35.23 -24.74 -56.19
N SER A 197 -35.17 -23.59 -55.53
CA SER A 197 -34.84 -23.53 -54.11
C SER A 197 -35.79 -22.61 -53.35
N ALA A 198 -35.97 -22.89 -52.09
CA ALA A 198 -36.71 -22.03 -51.18
C ALA A 198 -35.89 -21.87 -49.89
N SER A 199 -36.03 -20.71 -49.24
CA SER A 199 -35.37 -20.46 -47.94
C SER A 199 -36.05 -21.24 -46.83
N LEU A 200 -35.24 -21.78 -45.93
CA LEU A 200 -35.67 -22.39 -44.67
C LEU A 200 -35.54 -21.46 -43.46
N ALA A 201 -35.14 -20.20 -43.69
CA ALA A 201 -34.96 -19.26 -42.58
C ALA A 201 -36.27 -19.11 -41.76
N ASP A 202 -36.11 -19.25 -40.43
CA ASP A 202 -37.21 -19.18 -39.44
C ASP A 202 -38.30 -20.26 -39.58
N GLN A 203 -38.03 -21.30 -40.39
CA GLN A 203 -38.91 -22.46 -40.51
C GLN A 203 -38.56 -23.52 -39.49
N THR A 204 -39.59 -24.12 -38.89
CA THR A 204 -39.46 -25.35 -38.11
C THR A 204 -39.85 -26.54 -38.97
N VAL A 205 -39.01 -27.51 -39.10
CA VAL A 205 -39.24 -28.69 -39.96
C VAL A 205 -39.13 -29.94 -39.14
N TYR A 206 -40.12 -30.80 -39.25
CA TYR A 206 -40.14 -32.15 -38.66
C TYR A 206 -39.63 -33.17 -39.66
N ARG A 207 -39.15 -34.31 -39.16
CA ARG A 207 -38.46 -35.36 -39.94
C ARG A 207 -39.28 -35.97 -41.08
N ILE A 208 -40.61 -36.00 -40.97
CA ILE A 208 -41.50 -36.55 -42.01
C ILE A 208 -41.85 -35.41 -42.96
N VAL A 209 -41.40 -35.53 -44.18
CA VAL A 209 -41.65 -34.53 -45.25
C VAL A 209 -42.67 -35.10 -46.20
N ARG A 210 -43.68 -34.32 -46.47
CA ARG A 210 -44.70 -34.58 -47.49
C ARG A 210 -44.41 -33.69 -48.70
N VAL A 211 -44.23 -34.30 -49.84
CA VAL A 211 -44.10 -33.64 -51.14
C VAL A 211 -45.43 -33.73 -51.86
N SER A 212 -46.04 -32.61 -52.16
CA SER A 212 -47.36 -32.50 -52.78
C SER A 212 -47.39 -31.50 -53.94
N GLY A 213 -48.49 -31.48 -54.71
CA GLY A 213 -48.67 -30.59 -55.82
C GLY A 213 -47.92 -31.02 -57.08
N ILE A 214 -47.36 -32.20 -57.16
CA ILE A 214 -46.69 -32.69 -58.37
C ILE A 214 -47.76 -33.03 -59.43
N SER A 215 -47.89 -32.16 -60.42
CA SER A 215 -48.74 -32.35 -61.62
C SER A 215 -47.88 -32.23 -62.87
N LEU A 216 -47.81 -33.34 -63.63
CA LEU A 216 -46.92 -33.42 -64.78
C LEU A 216 -47.79 -33.58 -66.03
N HIS A 217 -47.60 -32.70 -67.00
CA HIS A 217 -48.26 -32.78 -68.29
C HIS A 217 -47.27 -33.30 -69.36
N LEU A 218 -47.56 -34.40 -70.00
CA LEU A 218 -46.90 -34.91 -71.18
C LEU A 218 -47.46 -34.29 -72.41
N LEU A 219 -46.61 -33.69 -73.24
CA LEU A 219 -47.07 -32.97 -74.45
C LEU A 219 -47.50 -33.91 -75.56
N GLY A 220 -47.34 -35.19 -75.40
CA GLY A 220 -47.62 -36.16 -76.40
C GLY A 220 -46.51 -36.22 -77.49
N LYS A 221 -46.26 -37.37 -78.00
CA LYS A 221 -45.29 -37.58 -79.07
C LYS A 221 -45.72 -38.68 -80.03
N ALA A 222 -45.79 -38.35 -81.32
CA ALA A 222 -46.03 -39.36 -82.36
C ALA A 222 -44.77 -40.13 -82.66
N GLY A 223 -44.86 -41.45 -82.99
CA GLY A 223 -43.76 -42.30 -83.33
C GLY A 223 -43.22 -43.12 -82.14
N ALA A 224 -42.50 -44.20 -82.47
CA ALA A 224 -42.06 -45.12 -81.47
C ALA A 224 -41.19 -44.48 -80.37
N VAL A 225 -41.57 -44.65 -79.11
CA VAL A 225 -40.82 -44.19 -77.91
C VAL A 225 -40.54 -45.34 -77.00
N THR A 226 -39.29 -45.61 -76.78
CA THR A 226 -38.86 -46.61 -75.78
C THR A 226 -38.89 -45.97 -74.41
N ILE A 227 -39.59 -46.61 -73.48
CA ILE A 227 -39.69 -46.19 -72.09
C ILE A 227 -38.44 -46.65 -71.33
N PRO A 228 -37.71 -45.75 -70.59
CA PRO A 228 -36.55 -46.13 -69.79
C PRO A 228 -36.91 -47.20 -68.80
N LEU A 229 -35.87 -48.04 -68.41
CA LEU A 229 -36.01 -49.02 -67.35
C LEU A 229 -35.99 -48.43 -65.92
N GLY A 230 -35.46 -47.24 -65.78
CA GLY A 230 -35.40 -46.53 -64.51
C GLY A 230 -36.54 -45.55 -64.32
N PRO A 231 -36.50 -44.66 -63.32
CA PRO A 231 -37.51 -43.65 -63.05
C PRO A 231 -37.63 -42.69 -64.26
N LEU A 232 -38.87 -42.42 -64.65
CA LEU A 232 -39.24 -41.52 -65.79
C LEU A 232 -38.95 -40.08 -65.45
N VAL A 233 -39.18 -39.70 -64.21
CA VAL A 233 -38.76 -38.41 -63.68
C VAL A 233 -38.04 -38.73 -62.37
N HIS A 234 -36.83 -38.29 -62.30
CA HIS A 234 -35.98 -38.42 -61.13
C HIS A 234 -35.91 -37.04 -60.41
N SER A 235 -36.24 -37.06 -59.13
CA SER A 235 -36.26 -35.84 -58.35
C SER A 235 -35.46 -36.05 -57.05
N VAL A 236 -34.56 -35.09 -56.77
CA VAL A 236 -33.76 -35.07 -55.55
C VAL A 236 -34.06 -33.79 -54.82
N ILE A 237 -34.49 -33.91 -53.58
CA ILE A 237 -34.65 -32.80 -52.63
C ILE A 237 -33.44 -32.80 -51.70
N SER A 238 -32.69 -31.71 -51.65
CA SER A 238 -31.51 -31.55 -50.85
C SER A 238 -31.65 -30.38 -49.89
N LEU A 239 -31.33 -30.58 -48.65
CA LEU A 239 -31.20 -29.51 -47.66
C LEU A 239 -29.74 -29.06 -47.63
N LYS A 240 -29.52 -27.76 -47.85
CA LYS A 240 -28.16 -27.20 -48.00
C LYS A 240 -27.90 -26.02 -47.08
N SER A 241 -26.62 -25.91 -46.63
CA SER A 241 -26.17 -24.76 -45.85
C SER A 241 -26.99 -24.55 -44.55
N LEU A 242 -27.28 -25.65 -43.87
CA LEU A 242 -28.22 -25.68 -42.74
C LEU A 242 -27.57 -25.08 -41.50
N ARG A 243 -28.23 -24.04 -40.96
CA ARG A 243 -27.91 -23.50 -39.63
C ARG A 243 -29.18 -23.48 -38.79
N ALA A 244 -29.05 -24.00 -37.56
CA ALA A 244 -30.20 -24.16 -36.67
C ALA A 244 -30.12 -23.21 -35.46
N ARG A 245 -31.27 -22.77 -34.97
CA ARG A 245 -31.45 -22.17 -33.65
C ARG A 245 -31.76 -23.22 -32.59
N SER A 246 -32.54 -24.23 -32.98
CA SER A 246 -32.81 -25.38 -32.14
C SER A 246 -32.94 -26.63 -32.99
N ALA A 247 -32.48 -27.76 -32.46
CA ALA A 247 -32.59 -29.03 -33.15
C ALA A 247 -32.62 -30.22 -32.17
N VAL A 248 -33.40 -31.22 -32.55
CA VAL A 248 -33.27 -32.58 -32.03
C VAL A 248 -32.73 -33.41 -33.17
N VAL A 249 -31.44 -33.75 -33.09
CA VAL A 249 -30.68 -34.36 -34.19
C VAL A 249 -30.12 -35.73 -33.83
N ALA A 250 -30.00 -36.57 -34.87
CA ALA A 250 -29.32 -37.87 -34.72
C ALA A 250 -27.83 -37.66 -34.56
N HIS A 251 -27.24 -36.68 -35.26
CA HIS A 251 -25.82 -36.33 -35.22
C HIS A 251 -25.61 -34.83 -35.41
N VAL A 252 -24.69 -34.26 -34.63
CA VAL A 252 -24.21 -32.88 -34.83
C VAL A 252 -22.75 -32.95 -35.28
N PRO A 253 -22.35 -32.26 -36.38
CA PRO A 253 -21.00 -32.32 -36.89
C PRO A 253 -20.01 -31.58 -35.95
N VAL A 254 -18.73 -31.97 -36.02
CA VAL A 254 -17.65 -31.24 -35.39
C VAL A 254 -17.60 -29.82 -35.92
N GLN A 255 -17.72 -28.86 -35.02
CA GLN A 255 -17.77 -27.44 -35.42
C GLN A 255 -17.39 -26.51 -34.28
N ARG A 256 -17.02 -25.28 -34.64
CA ARG A 256 -16.90 -24.18 -33.69
C ARG A 256 -18.25 -23.47 -33.58
N LEU A 257 -18.86 -23.53 -32.39
CA LEU A 257 -20.20 -22.97 -32.13
C LEU A 257 -20.14 -21.47 -31.94
N SER A 258 -19.15 -21.00 -31.16
CA SER A 258 -18.94 -19.58 -30.90
C SER A 258 -17.46 -19.28 -31.10
N ASP A 259 -17.15 -18.22 -31.81
CA ASP A 259 -15.79 -17.77 -32.00
C ASP A 259 -15.66 -16.34 -31.49
N ASN A 260 -14.71 -16.16 -30.54
CA ASN A 260 -14.38 -14.87 -29.95
C ASN A 260 -15.56 -14.15 -29.27
N ASP A 261 -16.46 -14.91 -28.63
CA ASP A 261 -17.48 -14.29 -27.77
C ASP A 261 -16.79 -13.56 -26.60
N THR A 262 -17.22 -12.32 -26.38
CA THR A 262 -16.56 -11.44 -25.41
C THR A 262 -17.49 -11.19 -24.23
N THR A 263 -17.00 -11.48 -23.03
CA THR A 263 -17.67 -11.13 -21.78
C THR A 263 -16.73 -10.36 -20.86
N PHE A 264 -17.27 -9.67 -19.86
CA PHE A 264 -16.51 -8.85 -18.93
C PHE A 264 -16.73 -9.32 -17.48
N LEU A 265 -15.65 -9.61 -16.79
CA LEU A 265 -15.64 -9.99 -15.38
C LEU A 265 -15.21 -8.80 -14.53
N ALA A 266 -16.04 -8.36 -13.59
CA ALA A 266 -15.71 -7.26 -12.69
C ALA A 266 -14.51 -7.64 -11.79
N ILE A 267 -13.52 -6.73 -11.65
CA ILE A 267 -12.35 -6.97 -10.81
C ILE A 267 -12.63 -6.52 -9.38
N ASN A 268 -13.09 -5.28 -9.21
CA ASN A 268 -13.36 -4.66 -7.91
C ASN A 268 -14.19 -3.38 -8.14
N ASP A 269 -15.07 -3.06 -7.20
CA ASP A 269 -15.86 -1.81 -7.25
C ASP A 269 -15.06 -0.57 -6.84
N SER A 270 -13.91 -0.77 -6.20
CA SER A 270 -13.19 0.27 -5.46
C SER A 270 -11.97 0.83 -6.17
N THR A 271 -11.40 0.07 -7.12
CA THR A 271 -10.14 0.42 -7.77
C THR A 271 -10.26 0.25 -9.27
N ILE A 272 -9.86 1.26 -10.01
CA ILE A 272 -9.84 1.25 -11.47
C ILE A 272 -8.38 1.11 -11.90
N LEU A 273 -8.07 0.04 -12.61
CA LEU A 273 -6.68 -0.33 -12.88
C LEU A 273 -6.22 0.17 -14.25
N LYS A 274 -5.01 0.67 -14.33
CA LYS A 274 -4.24 0.77 -15.57
C LYS A 274 -3.27 -0.41 -15.68
N SER A 275 -2.64 -0.76 -14.59
CA SER A 275 -1.80 -1.95 -14.47
C SER A 275 -1.72 -2.40 -13.02
N VAL A 276 -1.68 -3.71 -12.79
CA VAL A 276 -1.38 -4.31 -11.49
C VAL A 276 -0.45 -5.49 -11.68
N LEU A 277 0.57 -5.57 -10.85
CA LEU A 277 1.44 -6.74 -10.72
C LEU A 277 1.11 -7.42 -9.39
N PHE A 278 0.83 -8.72 -9.43
CA PHE A 278 0.46 -9.47 -8.24
C PHE A 278 1.67 -10.16 -7.59
N ARG A 279 1.67 -10.13 -6.25
CA ARG A 279 2.62 -10.85 -5.42
C ARG A 279 2.02 -12.14 -4.86
N GLN A 280 0.72 -12.15 -4.55
CA GLN A 280 0.05 -13.27 -3.92
C GLN A 280 -1.42 -13.32 -4.31
N GLY A 281 -1.97 -14.53 -4.27
CA GLY A 281 -3.39 -14.79 -4.47
C GLY A 281 -3.63 -15.81 -5.58
N ARG A 282 -4.90 -16.20 -5.73
CA ARG A 282 -5.36 -17.09 -6.76
C ARG A 282 -6.74 -16.67 -7.20
N LEU A 283 -6.96 -16.60 -8.50
CA LEU A 283 -8.29 -16.45 -9.10
C LEU A 283 -8.83 -17.83 -9.46
N ARG A 284 -10.08 -18.05 -9.17
CA ARG A 284 -10.80 -19.29 -9.46
C ARG A 284 -11.84 -19.02 -10.53
N LEU A 285 -11.87 -19.88 -11.51
CA LEU A 285 -12.85 -19.93 -12.60
C LEU A 285 -13.64 -21.22 -12.45
N ASP A 286 -14.94 -21.13 -12.25
CA ASP A 286 -15.85 -22.26 -12.27
C ASP A 286 -16.71 -22.16 -13.52
N PHE A 287 -16.76 -23.23 -14.30
CA PHE A 287 -17.54 -23.36 -15.51
C PHE A 287 -18.67 -24.36 -15.27
N GLN A 288 -19.87 -24.01 -15.67
CA GLN A 288 -21.04 -24.89 -15.62
C GLN A 288 -21.71 -24.91 -16.99
N SER A 289 -21.70 -26.06 -17.66
CA SER A 289 -22.42 -26.28 -18.90
C SER A 289 -23.91 -26.49 -18.62
N ARG A 290 -24.77 -25.80 -19.37
CA ARG A 290 -26.20 -26.08 -19.49
C ARG A 290 -26.57 -26.55 -20.89
N VAL A 291 -25.59 -27.17 -21.54
CA VAL A 291 -25.68 -27.67 -22.91
C VAL A 291 -25.74 -29.17 -22.88
N ALA A 292 -26.60 -29.77 -23.73
CA ALA A 292 -26.86 -31.23 -23.76
C ALA A 292 -25.77 -32.02 -24.49
N VAL A 293 -24.63 -31.37 -24.82
CA VAL A 293 -23.50 -32.00 -25.51
C VAL A 293 -22.18 -31.66 -24.81
N ASP A 294 -21.20 -32.52 -25.05
CA ASP A 294 -19.83 -32.27 -24.63
C ASP A 294 -19.21 -31.14 -25.44
N LEU A 295 -18.46 -30.27 -24.78
CA LEU A 295 -17.87 -29.10 -25.37
C LEU A 295 -16.42 -28.91 -24.94
N ASN A 296 -15.60 -28.35 -25.81
CA ASN A 296 -14.30 -27.79 -25.45
C ASN A 296 -14.43 -26.27 -25.37
N LEU A 297 -14.31 -25.74 -24.17
CA LEU A 297 -14.25 -24.28 -23.94
C LEU A 297 -12.79 -23.86 -24.01
N LEU A 298 -12.48 -22.96 -24.94
CA LEU A 298 -11.22 -22.24 -24.98
C LEU A 298 -11.46 -20.80 -24.53
N TYR A 299 -10.56 -20.23 -23.73
CA TYR A 299 -10.70 -18.87 -23.23
C TYR A 299 -9.35 -18.17 -23.14
N ARG A 300 -9.36 -16.85 -23.30
CA ARG A 300 -8.18 -16.00 -23.10
C ARG A 300 -8.58 -14.69 -22.43
N PHE A 301 -7.63 -14.12 -21.66
CA PHE A 301 -7.75 -12.83 -21.01
C PHE A 301 -6.71 -11.88 -21.63
N PRO A 302 -7.10 -10.97 -22.52
CA PRO A 302 -6.15 -10.07 -23.21
C PRO A 302 -5.36 -9.18 -22.26
N GLU A 303 -5.99 -8.76 -21.15
CA GLU A 303 -5.36 -7.89 -20.13
C GLU A 303 -4.50 -8.66 -19.12
N VAL A 304 -4.62 -10.00 -19.04
CA VAL A 304 -3.90 -10.81 -18.04
C VAL A 304 -2.64 -11.37 -18.68
N LEU A 305 -1.49 -10.88 -18.24
CA LEU A 305 -0.19 -11.26 -18.77
C LEU A 305 0.56 -12.18 -17.81
N ARG A 306 1.12 -13.25 -18.34
CA ARG A 306 2.04 -14.14 -17.63
C ARG A 306 3.37 -13.42 -17.37
N PRO A 307 4.25 -13.92 -16.48
CA PRO A 307 5.58 -13.37 -16.29
C PRO A 307 6.41 -13.30 -17.58
N SER A 308 6.14 -14.16 -18.56
CA SER A 308 6.76 -14.15 -19.89
C SER A 308 6.28 -13.02 -20.81
N GLY A 309 5.26 -12.24 -20.39
CA GLY A 309 4.60 -11.24 -21.23
C GLY A 309 3.47 -11.79 -22.13
N ALA A 310 3.32 -13.11 -22.22
CA ALA A 310 2.25 -13.73 -23.00
C ALA A 310 0.88 -13.56 -22.30
N THR A 311 -0.18 -13.39 -23.09
CA THR A 311 -1.56 -13.33 -22.55
C THR A 311 -1.95 -14.67 -21.90
N TYR A 312 -2.76 -14.60 -20.86
CA TYR A 312 -3.26 -15.80 -20.20
C TYR A 312 -4.36 -16.44 -21.06
N SER A 313 -4.19 -17.72 -21.36
CA SER A 313 -5.17 -18.54 -22.06
C SER A 313 -5.27 -19.90 -21.42
N GLY A 314 -6.43 -20.53 -21.54
CA GLY A 314 -6.70 -21.86 -21.05
C GLY A 314 -7.79 -22.56 -21.87
N GLY A 315 -7.96 -23.84 -21.61
CA GLY A 315 -9.01 -24.65 -22.21
C GLY A 315 -9.52 -25.68 -21.21
N ARG A 316 -10.84 -25.99 -21.27
CA ARG A 316 -11.47 -26.99 -20.45
C ARG A 316 -12.48 -27.78 -21.26
N PHE A 317 -12.41 -29.11 -21.09
CA PHE A 317 -13.48 -30.00 -21.50
C PHE A 317 -14.63 -29.88 -20.52
N LEU A 318 -15.84 -29.73 -21.05
CA LEU A 318 -17.08 -29.65 -20.32
C LEU A 318 -17.99 -30.80 -20.80
N ALA A 319 -18.20 -31.78 -19.97
CA ALA A 319 -19.20 -32.80 -20.24
C ALA A 319 -20.60 -32.15 -20.34
N ARG A 320 -21.51 -32.80 -21.05
CA ARG A 320 -22.93 -32.39 -21.12
C ARG A 320 -23.49 -32.15 -19.71
N PHE A 321 -24.08 -30.99 -19.50
CA PHE A 321 -24.56 -30.52 -18.18
C PHE A 321 -23.54 -30.56 -17.05
N GLY A 322 -22.26 -30.69 -17.38
CA GLY A 322 -21.15 -30.88 -16.45
C GLY A 322 -20.59 -29.56 -15.93
N THR A 323 -19.64 -29.71 -15.01
CA THR A 323 -18.89 -28.61 -14.45
C THR A 323 -17.39 -28.84 -14.62
N ALA A 324 -16.64 -27.75 -14.77
CA ALA A 324 -15.19 -27.78 -14.73
C ALA A 324 -14.67 -26.60 -13.92
N ARG A 325 -13.44 -26.71 -13.47
CA ARG A 325 -12.78 -25.68 -12.69
C ARG A 325 -11.40 -25.39 -13.24
N ASP A 326 -11.02 -24.11 -13.21
CA ASP A 326 -9.66 -23.67 -13.42
C ASP A 326 -9.23 -22.66 -12.37
N SER A 327 -7.94 -22.42 -12.27
CA SER A 327 -7.39 -21.43 -11.37
C SER A 327 -6.15 -20.76 -11.94
N ILE A 328 -6.07 -19.44 -11.76
CA ILE A 328 -4.93 -18.62 -12.14
C ILE A 328 -4.14 -18.32 -10.87
N SER A 329 -2.91 -18.84 -10.77
CA SER A 329 -1.97 -18.42 -9.73
C SER A 329 -1.47 -17.02 -10.04
N LEU A 330 -1.68 -16.06 -9.13
CA LEU A 330 -1.42 -14.64 -9.39
C LEU A 330 0.03 -14.19 -9.24
N PRO A 331 0.93 -14.83 -8.44
CA PRO A 331 2.29 -14.38 -8.30
C PRO A 331 2.98 -14.18 -9.66
N GLY A 332 3.46 -12.94 -9.91
CA GLY A 332 4.09 -12.53 -11.17
C GLY A 332 3.14 -12.27 -12.34
N ILE A 333 1.85 -12.54 -12.18
CA ILE A 333 0.84 -12.15 -13.18
C ILE A 333 0.68 -10.63 -13.14
N ARG A 334 0.56 -10.06 -14.34
CA ARG A 334 0.23 -8.64 -14.53
C ARG A 334 -1.13 -8.52 -15.19
N ILE A 335 -2.00 -7.69 -14.63
CA ILE A 335 -3.15 -7.17 -15.37
C ILE A 335 -2.75 -5.80 -15.91
N GLN A 336 -2.95 -5.60 -17.19
CA GLN A 336 -2.59 -4.36 -17.87
C GLN A 336 -3.61 -4.05 -18.95
N SER A 337 -4.06 -2.79 -19.02
CA SER A 337 -4.92 -2.32 -20.09
C SER A 337 -4.25 -2.51 -21.46
N VAL A 338 -4.98 -3.07 -22.40
CA VAL A 338 -4.52 -3.25 -23.78
C VAL A 338 -4.57 -1.95 -24.57
N THR A 339 -5.56 -1.11 -24.30
CA THR A 339 -5.80 0.18 -24.96
C THR A 339 -5.10 1.36 -24.28
N GLY A 340 -4.55 1.16 -23.08
CA GLY A 340 -4.00 2.23 -22.24
C GLY A 340 -5.05 2.94 -21.38
N ASP A 341 -6.33 2.58 -21.51
CA ASP A 341 -7.44 3.08 -20.71
C ASP A 341 -7.48 2.44 -19.31
N LEU A 342 -8.45 2.87 -18.52
CA LEU A 342 -8.65 2.29 -17.19
C LEU A 342 -9.51 1.02 -17.27
N VAL A 343 -9.00 -0.08 -16.71
CA VAL A 343 -9.67 -1.38 -16.66
C VAL A 343 -10.53 -1.47 -15.41
N ARG A 344 -11.84 -1.60 -15.60
CA ARG A 344 -12.84 -1.84 -14.54
C ARG A 344 -13.25 -3.30 -14.45
N SER A 345 -13.07 -4.02 -15.55
CA SER A 345 -13.44 -5.43 -15.69
C SER A 345 -12.45 -6.12 -16.63
N LEU A 346 -12.22 -7.40 -16.41
CA LEU A 346 -11.39 -8.23 -17.29
C LEU A 346 -12.22 -8.68 -18.48
N GLN A 347 -11.68 -8.48 -19.65
CA GLN A 347 -12.22 -9.05 -20.88
C GLN A 347 -11.90 -10.55 -20.94
N VAL A 348 -12.91 -11.39 -21.17
CA VAL A 348 -12.76 -12.81 -21.46
C VAL A 348 -13.22 -13.06 -22.88
N ILE A 349 -12.32 -13.49 -23.71
CA ILE A 349 -12.64 -13.93 -25.08
C ILE A 349 -12.69 -15.45 -25.06
N SER A 350 -13.83 -16.01 -25.45
CA SER A 350 -14.07 -17.45 -25.41
C SER A 350 -14.51 -17.99 -26.76
N SER A 351 -14.17 -19.23 -27.02
CA SER A 351 -14.69 -20.01 -28.14
C SER A 351 -15.15 -21.38 -27.65
N LEU A 352 -16.20 -21.90 -28.29
CA LEU A 352 -16.80 -23.19 -27.97
C LEU A 352 -16.60 -24.12 -29.17
N ASP A 353 -15.82 -25.15 -28.98
CA ASP A 353 -15.65 -26.22 -29.98
C ASP A 353 -16.51 -27.41 -29.58
N LEU A 354 -17.39 -27.82 -30.49
CA LEU A 354 -18.21 -29.02 -30.37
C LEU A 354 -17.44 -30.19 -31.02
N PRO A 355 -17.08 -31.25 -30.28
CA PRO A 355 -16.40 -32.41 -30.85
C PRO A 355 -17.30 -33.35 -31.65
N GLY A 356 -18.57 -32.98 -31.85
CA GLY A 356 -19.61 -33.83 -32.39
C GLY A 356 -20.47 -34.43 -31.28
N GLY A 357 -21.63 -35.01 -31.65
CA GLY A 357 -22.49 -35.66 -30.68
C GLY A 357 -23.69 -36.32 -31.34
N ASP A 358 -24.12 -37.42 -30.77
CA ASP A 358 -25.25 -38.24 -31.24
C ASP A 358 -26.49 -38.11 -30.36
N ASN A 359 -27.67 -38.12 -30.94
CA ASN A 359 -28.96 -38.04 -30.26
C ASN A 359 -29.07 -36.85 -29.32
N VAL A 360 -28.89 -35.66 -29.86
CA VAL A 360 -28.72 -34.42 -29.09
C VAL A 360 -29.89 -33.49 -29.29
N THR A 361 -30.29 -32.82 -28.18
CA THR A 361 -31.14 -31.64 -28.23
C THR A 361 -30.28 -30.42 -27.95
N LEU A 362 -30.23 -29.47 -28.87
CA LEU A 362 -29.41 -28.27 -28.78
C LEU A 362 -30.21 -27.04 -29.13
N HIS A 363 -30.02 -25.94 -28.34
CA HIS A 363 -30.66 -24.65 -28.57
C HIS A 363 -29.59 -23.54 -28.64
N ASP A 364 -29.81 -22.53 -29.49
CA ASP A 364 -28.94 -21.35 -29.60
C ASP A 364 -28.87 -20.55 -28.30
N THR A 365 -29.88 -20.69 -27.42
CA THR A 365 -29.96 -20.07 -26.09
C THR A 365 -29.25 -20.85 -25.00
N ASP A 366 -28.83 -22.10 -25.31
CA ASP A 366 -28.03 -22.89 -24.37
C ASP A 366 -26.74 -22.17 -24.03
N LYS A 367 -26.28 -22.28 -22.79
CA LYS A 367 -25.21 -21.44 -22.28
C LYS A 367 -24.27 -22.18 -21.33
N ILE A 368 -23.05 -21.68 -21.31
CA ILE A 368 -22.07 -21.98 -20.29
C ILE A 368 -22.02 -20.81 -19.31
N MET A 369 -22.19 -21.11 -18.04
CA MET A 369 -21.98 -20.15 -16.95
C MET A 369 -20.52 -20.12 -16.56
N ILE A 370 -19.94 -18.93 -16.48
CA ILE A 370 -18.58 -18.70 -16.01
C ILE A 370 -18.67 -17.90 -14.72
N SER A 371 -18.22 -18.49 -13.62
CA SER A 371 -18.12 -17.81 -12.32
C SER A 371 -16.67 -17.48 -12.03
N PHE A 372 -16.45 -16.26 -11.60
CA PHE A 372 -15.13 -15.72 -11.27
C PHE A 372 -15.10 -15.34 -9.79
N SER A 373 -14.10 -15.81 -9.07
CA SER A 373 -13.92 -15.52 -7.65
C SER A 373 -12.43 -15.52 -7.28
N SER A 374 -12.09 -14.97 -6.12
CA SER A 374 -10.75 -15.11 -5.54
C SER A 374 -10.74 -16.21 -4.47
N THR A 375 -9.57 -16.82 -4.31
CA THR A 375 -9.31 -17.76 -3.22
C THR A 375 -8.17 -17.22 -2.36
N GLY A 376 -8.46 -16.90 -1.09
CA GLY A 376 -7.52 -16.25 -0.19
C GLY A 376 -7.32 -14.78 -0.49
N LYS A 377 -6.42 -14.16 0.27
CA LYS A 377 -6.08 -12.73 0.14
C LYS A 377 -5.30 -12.49 -1.15
N VAL A 378 -5.77 -11.56 -1.96
CA VAL A 378 -5.09 -11.12 -3.18
C VAL A 378 -4.25 -9.89 -2.86
N ILE A 379 -2.93 -9.99 -3.01
CA ILE A 379 -2.00 -8.92 -2.69
C ILE A 379 -1.28 -8.49 -3.97
N ALA A 380 -1.34 -7.20 -4.27
CA ALA A 380 -0.57 -6.62 -5.36
C ALA A 380 0.85 -6.26 -4.89
N ASP A 381 1.83 -6.46 -5.75
CA ASP A 381 3.19 -5.91 -5.60
C ASP A 381 3.23 -4.44 -6.05
N SER A 382 2.48 -4.12 -7.10
CA SER A 382 2.31 -2.73 -7.55
C SER A 382 0.96 -2.54 -8.23
N ILE A 383 0.40 -1.34 -8.05
CA ILE A 383 -0.81 -0.88 -8.72
C ILE A 383 -0.50 0.45 -9.40
N VAL A 384 -0.86 0.56 -10.66
CA VAL A 384 -0.97 1.82 -11.40
C VAL A 384 -2.44 1.96 -11.77
N GLY A 385 -3.10 3.00 -11.27
CA GLY A 385 -4.54 3.16 -11.46
C GLY A 385 -5.11 4.28 -10.62
N VAL A 386 -6.41 4.25 -10.41
CA VAL A 386 -7.14 5.16 -9.52
C VAL A 386 -7.62 4.36 -8.32
N VAL A 387 -7.08 4.69 -7.14
CA VAL A 387 -7.46 4.03 -5.89
C VAL A 387 -8.55 4.84 -5.21
N LYS A 388 -9.60 4.20 -4.73
CA LYS A 388 -10.65 4.83 -3.93
C LYS A 388 -10.09 5.39 -2.63
N PRO A 389 -10.65 6.46 -2.06
CA PRO A 389 -10.29 6.96 -0.74
C PRO A 389 -10.23 5.84 0.29
N THR A 390 -9.06 5.64 0.87
CA THR A 390 -8.80 4.51 1.78
C THR A 390 -8.06 4.98 3.02
N TRP A 391 -8.59 4.62 4.21
CA TRP A 391 -7.96 4.90 5.48
C TRP A 391 -6.87 3.87 5.82
N VAL A 392 -5.70 4.36 6.23
CA VAL A 392 -4.58 3.56 6.73
C VAL A 392 -4.25 4.04 8.13
N ASN A 393 -4.22 3.14 9.11
CA ASN A 393 -3.84 3.48 10.48
C ASN A 393 -2.32 3.61 10.60
N VAL A 394 -1.89 4.62 11.34
CA VAL A 394 -0.48 4.91 11.64
C VAL A 394 -0.30 4.94 13.15
N SER A 395 0.72 4.25 13.64
CA SER A 395 1.12 4.28 15.05
C SER A 395 2.63 4.10 15.15
N THR A 396 3.33 5.19 15.40
CA THR A 396 4.79 5.19 15.50
C THR A 396 5.19 5.90 16.81
N ALA A 397 6.25 5.42 17.46
CA ALA A 397 6.87 6.05 18.61
C ALA A 397 8.34 6.32 18.31
N VAL A 398 8.75 7.55 18.51
CA VAL A 398 10.13 8.00 18.32
C VAL A 398 10.75 8.24 19.70
N PRO A 399 11.75 7.47 20.14
CA PRO A 399 12.39 7.68 21.42
C PRO A 399 13.19 8.99 21.41
N LEU A 400 13.11 9.73 22.52
CA LEU A 400 13.91 10.93 22.77
C LEU A 400 15.05 10.53 23.71
N ASN A 401 16.28 10.84 23.32
CA ASN A 401 17.44 10.51 24.14
C ASN A 401 18.07 11.80 24.73
N PHE A 402 17.77 12.05 25.97
CA PHE A 402 18.39 13.15 26.74
C PHE A 402 19.56 12.69 27.64
N GLY A 403 20.07 11.47 27.41
CA GLY A 403 21.14 10.89 28.23
C GLY A 403 20.72 10.73 29.71
N ASP A 404 21.64 11.05 30.61
CA ASP A 404 21.39 10.97 32.05
C ASP A 404 20.77 12.26 32.67
N VAL A 405 20.56 13.29 31.88
CA VAL A 405 19.99 14.57 32.33
C VAL A 405 18.66 14.39 33.04
N PRO A 406 17.68 13.63 32.52
CA PRO A 406 16.40 13.43 33.20
C PRO A 406 16.48 12.79 34.61
N LYS A 407 17.53 12.03 34.84
CA LYS A 407 17.73 11.35 36.14
C LYS A 407 18.29 12.27 37.23
N ARG A 408 19.01 13.32 36.83
CA ARG A 408 19.76 14.21 37.69
C ARG A 408 19.18 15.60 37.83
N PHE A 409 18.28 15.97 36.95
CA PHE A 409 17.67 17.30 36.88
C PHE A 409 16.18 17.25 37.19
N SER A 410 15.75 18.20 38.02
CA SER A 410 14.34 18.51 38.20
C SER A 410 14.17 20.03 38.27
N GLY A 411 13.09 20.56 37.72
CA GLY A 411 12.82 21.99 37.72
C GLY A 411 11.75 22.34 36.71
N GLN A 412 11.15 23.49 36.89
CA GLN A 412 10.14 24.02 35.96
C GLN A 412 10.84 24.82 34.87
N PHE A 413 10.71 24.36 33.63
CA PHE A 413 11.20 25.13 32.49
C PHE A 413 10.05 25.56 31.59
N ALA A 414 10.22 26.70 30.94
CA ALA A 414 9.31 27.18 29.91
C ALA A 414 10.07 27.63 28.68
N LEU A 415 9.63 27.16 27.53
CA LEU A 415 10.16 27.53 26.22
C LEU A 415 9.12 28.41 25.50
N PRO A 416 9.42 29.69 25.26
CA PRO A 416 8.46 30.59 24.62
C PRO A 416 8.23 30.24 23.15
N SER A 417 9.24 29.66 22.51
CA SER A 417 9.15 29.21 21.13
C SER A 417 10.14 28.11 20.84
N ALA A 418 9.77 27.23 19.94
CA ALA A 418 10.64 26.22 19.33
C ALA A 418 10.16 25.94 17.91
N SER A 419 11.08 25.56 17.01
CA SER A 419 10.71 25.19 15.66
C SER A 419 10.62 23.67 15.57
N LEU A 420 9.50 23.19 15.01
CA LEU A 420 9.29 21.81 14.64
C LEU A 420 8.90 21.76 13.18
N ARG A 421 9.64 21.01 12.41
CA ARG A 421 9.31 20.71 11.01
C ARG A 421 9.27 19.22 10.82
N LEU A 422 8.23 18.75 10.13
CA LEU A 422 8.12 17.38 9.67
C LEU A 422 8.33 17.36 8.16
N ASN A 423 9.49 16.87 7.74
CA ASN A 423 9.81 16.67 6.34
C ASN A 423 9.39 15.26 5.96
N THR A 424 8.38 15.15 5.09
CA THR A 424 7.82 13.89 4.66
C THR A 424 8.19 13.62 3.21
N LEU A 425 8.84 12.50 2.94
CA LEU A 425 9.07 11.97 1.60
C LEU A 425 8.10 10.81 1.35
N SER A 426 7.16 11.00 0.43
CA SER A 426 6.22 9.97 0.00
C SER A 426 6.54 9.48 -1.39
N THR A 427 6.73 8.16 -1.55
CA THR A 427 6.81 7.49 -2.85
C THR A 427 5.46 6.91 -3.30
N ILE A 428 4.39 7.18 -2.53
CA ILE A 428 3.01 6.86 -2.89
C ILE A 428 2.55 7.91 -3.90
N GLY A 429 2.10 7.47 -5.07
CA GLY A 429 1.70 8.35 -6.18
C GLY A 429 0.32 9.00 -6.03
N PHE A 430 -0.21 9.11 -4.81
CA PHE A 430 -1.48 9.75 -4.48
C PHE A 430 -1.31 10.79 -3.40
N PRO A 431 -2.09 11.88 -3.41
CA PRO A 431 -2.18 12.78 -2.26
C PRO A 431 -2.77 12.04 -1.05
N MET A 432 -2.37 12.48 0.14
CA MET A 432 -2.80 11.88 1.40
C MET A 432 -3.18 12.97 2.39
N ASP A 433 -4.25 12.75 3.15
CA ASP A 433 -4.63 13.62 4.24
C ASP A 433 -4.29 12.98 5.59
N LEU A 434 -3.51 13.71 6.38
CA LEU A 434 -3.11 13.29 7.72
C LEU A 434 -4.21 13.59 8.74
N ASN A 435 -4.71 12.58 9.39
CA ASN A 435 -5.54 12.70 10.58
C ASN A 435 -4.81 12.04 11.75
N VAL A 436 -3.64 12.59 12.07
CA VAL A 436 -2.75 12.09 13.10
C VAL A 436 -2.52 13.12 14.18
N GLN A 437 -2.23 12.66 15.38
CA GLN A 437 -1.85 13.47 16.53
C GLN A 437 -0.41 13.16 16.91
N ILE A 438 0.37 14.22 17.11
CA ILE A 438 1.69 14.13 17.72
C ILE A 438 1.46 14.29 19.23
N SER A 439 1.94 13.33 20.01
CA SER A 439 1.73 13.35 21.46
C SER A 439 2.99 12.88 22.20
N MET A 440 3.13 13.35 23.41
CA MET A 440 4.08 12.83 24.40
C MET A 440 3.38 12.66 25.73
N LYS A 441 3.94 11.86 26.65
CA LYS A 441 3.44 11.73 27.99
C LYS A 441 4.18 12.71 28.91
N ASN A 442 3.44 13.42 29.74
CA ASN A 442 4.07 14.13 30.84
C ASN A 442 4.74 13.09 31.76
N PRO A 443 6.05 13.19 32.01
CA PRO A 443 6.79 12.17 32.76
C PRO A 443 6.36 12.05 34.24
N THR A 444 5.77 13.11 34.81
CA THR A 444 5.34 13.14 36.21
C THR A 444 3.91 12.66 36.39
N THR A 445 2.99 13.12 35.53
CA THR A 445 1.56 12.86 35.67
C THR A 445 1.06 11.72 34.78
N GLY A 446 1.83 11.31 33.75
CA GLY A 446 1.44 10.33 32.74
C GLY A 446 0.37 10.84 31.76
N VAL A 447 -0.09 12.08 31.91
CA VAL A 447 -1.13 12.67 31.04
C VAL A 447 -0.56 12.91 29.65
N PRO A 448 -1.28 12.53 28.57
CA PRO A 448 -0.83 12.83 27.22
C PRO A 448 -0.94 14.33 26.93
N ILE A 449 0.12 14.86 26.34
CA ILE A 449 0.21 16.21 25.81
C ILE A 449 0.15 16.09 24.30
N VAL A 450 -0.69 16.89 23.63
CA VAL A 450 -0.96 16.74 22.19
C VAL A 450 -0.55 18.00 21.45
N LEU A 451 0.12 17.83 20.33
CA LEU A 451 0.40 18.86 19.31
C LEU A 451 -0.36 18.49 18.03
N ALA A 452 -1.35 19.30 17.68
CA ALA A 452 -2.15 19.08 16.47
C ALA A 452 -1.43 19.55 15.20
N ILE A 453 -1.58 18.81 14.12
CA ILE A 453 -1.14 19.27 12.80
C ILE A 453 -2.07 20.40 12.33
N PRO A 454 -1.52 21.52 11.85
CA PRO A 454 -2.33 22.62 11.32
C PRO A 454 -3.26 22.12 10.19
N PRO A 455 -4.56 22.45 10.20
CA PRO A 455 -5.51 21.96 9.20
C PRO A 455 -5.10 22.22 7.75
N SER A 456 -4.49 23.39 7.49
CA SER A 456 -3.99 23.79 6.17
C SER A 456 -2.77 22.99 5.68
N GLN A 457 -2.12 22.22 6.56
CA GLN A 457 -0.90 21.47 6.25
C GLN A 457 -1.09 19.95 6.39
N ARG A 458 -2.33 19.49 6.50
CA ARG A 458 -2.62 18.05 6.62
C ARG A 458 -2.43 17.29 5.31
N ARG A 459 -2.42 17.99 4.16
CA ARG A 459 -2.27 17.38 2.85
C ARG A 459 -0.80 17.12 2.52
N ILE A 460 -0.45 15.85 2.31
CA ILE A 460 0.84 15.40 1.78
C ILE A 460 0.66 15.07 0.31
N LEU A 461 1.51 15.64 -0.53
CA LEU A 461 1.59 15.32 -1.96
C LEU A 461 2.65 14.23 -2.23
N PRO A 462 2.56 13.53 -3.36
CA PRO A 462 3.65 12.66 -3.82
C PRO A 462 4.97 13.43 -3.89
N GLY A 463 6.06 12.82 -3.45
CA GLY A 463 7.36 13.46 -3.33
C GLY A 463 7.58 14.10 -1.95
N ASN A 464 8.20 15.26 -1.94
CA ASN A 464 8.55 15.97 -0.70
C ASN A 464 7.42 16.90 -0.24
N SER A 465 7.05 16.78 1.02
CA SER A 465 6.13 17.70 1.71
C SER A 465 6.76 18.16 3.02
N VAL A 466 6.49 19.39 3.43
CA VAL A 466 6.99 19.97 4.69
C VAL A 466 5.81 20.47 5.49
N ILE A 467 5.68 20.01 6.72
CA ILE A 467 4.71 20.50 7.70
C ILE A 467 5.49 21.35 8.69
N VAL A 468 5.11 22.62 8.82
CA VAL A 468 5.71 23.57 9.75
C VAL A 468 4.73 23.86 10.87
N PHE A 469 5.14 23.60 12.10
CA PHE A 469 4.30 23.87 13.26
C PHE A 469 4.50 25.29 13.75
N ASP A 470 3.45 25.87 14.32
CA ASP A 470 3.55 27.16 14.98
C ASP A 470 4.56 27.10 16.15
N SER A 471 5.50 28.02 16.16
CA SER A 471 6.63 28.00 17.10
C SER A 471 6.20 28.16 18.56
N THR A 472 5.13 28.91 18.83
CA THR A 472 4.57 29.11 20.16
C THR A 472 3.83 27.84 20.62
N ALA A 473 3.09 27.20 19.71
CA ALA A 473 2.43 25.92 20.02
C ALA A 473 3.44 24.82 20.34
N VAL A 474 4.57 24.76 19.60
CA VAL A 474 5.67 23.82 19.88
C VAL A 474 6.34 24.14 21.22
N GLY A 475 6.61 25.41 21.49
CA GLY A 475 7.17 25.85 22.77
C GLY A 475 6.25 25.46 23.94
N SER A 476 4.95 25.68 23.83
CA SER A 476 3.94 25.29 24.81
C SER A 476 3.86 23.75 24.98
N PHE A 477 3.91 23.02 23.87
CA PHE A 477 3.94 21.56 23.87
C PHE A 477 5.12 21.03 24.68
N LEU A 478 6.34 21.51 24.42
CA LEU A 478 7.53 21.08 25.15
C LEU A 478 7.52 21.53 26.62
N THR A 479 7.04 22.75 26.90
CA THR A 479 6.88 23.29 28.26
C THR A 479 5.95 22.42 29.11
N ALA A 480 4.89 21.89 28.52
CA ALA A 480 3.92 21.05 29.24
C ALA A 480 4.51 19.73 29.76
N ALA A 481 5.70 19.31 29.30
CA ALA A 481 6.41 18.17 29.84
C ALA A 481 7.09 18.48 31.20
N SER A 482 7.33 19.77 31.50
CA SER A 482 7.93 20.21 32.77
C SER A 482 7.12 19.66 33.99
N PRO A 483 7.78 19.25 35.08
CA PRO A 483 9.20 19.42 35.41
C PRO A 483 10.15 18.32 34.92
N GLY A 484 9.73 17.45 34.07
CA GLY A 484 10.57 16.36 33.54
C GLY A 484 10.74 16.41 32.02
N PHE A 485 11.38 15.41 31.47
CA PHE A 485 11.61 15.25 30.04
C PHE A 485 10.84 14.02 29.53
N PRO A 486 10.15 14.08 28.39
CA PRO A 486 9.43 12.94 27.85
C PRO A 486 10.39 11.89 27.29
N ASP A 487 10.05 10.61 27.45
CA ASP A 487 10.85 9.49 26.93
C ASP A 487 10.70 9.32 25.41
N SER A 488 9.56 9.69 24.88
CA SER A 488 9.23 9.50 23.46
C SER A 488 8.16 10.45 22.98
N VAL A 489 8.20 10.74 21.69
CA VAL A 489 7.12 11.36 20.94
C VAL A 489 6.39 10.28 20.15
N ARG A 490 5.06 10.27 20.21
CA ARG A 490 4.21 9.32 19.49
C ARG A 490 3.42 10.04 18.41
N VAL A 491 3.32 9.41 17.25
CA VAL A 491 2.44 9.82 16.16
C VAL A 491 1.39 8.74 16.00
N VAL A 492 0.14 9.05 16.29
CA VAL A 492 -0.97 8.08 16.26
C VAL A 492 -2.15 8.68 15.53
N GLY A 493 -2.78 7.88 14.68
CA GLY A 493 -3.98 8.28 13.95
C GLY A 493 -4.19 7.48 12.68
N SER A 494 -4.70 8.14 11.65
CA SER A 494 -4.95 7.54 10.35
C SER A 494 -4.57 8.50 9.22
N VAL A 495 -4.26 7.92 8.07
CA VAL A 495 -3.97 8.65 6.84
C VAL A 495 -5.00 8.26 5.80
N LEU A 496 -5.66 9.23 5.19
CA LEU A 496 -6.59 9.02 4.08
C LEU A 496 -5.83 9.14 2.77
N VAL A 497 -5.59 8.02 2.12
CA VAL A 497 -4.95 7.95 0.81
C VAL A 497 -5.97 8.29 -0.26
N ASN A 498 -5.62 9.16 -1.21
CA ASN A 498 -6.44 9.64 -2.30
C ASN A 498 -7.80 10.21 -1.83
N PRO A 499 -7.80 11.29 -1.03
CA PRO A 499 -9.02 11.82 -0.40
C PRO A 499 -10.09 12.22 -1.43
N PRO A 500 -11.37 12.32 -1.03
CA PRO A 500 -12.51 12.46 -1.97
C PRO A 500 -12.42 13.66 -2.90
N ASP A 501 -11.85 14.77 -2.47
CA ASP A 501 -11.64 15.98 -3.26
C ASP A 501 -10.49 15.84 -4.29
N ALA A 502 -9.57 14.91 -4.07
CA ALA A 502 -8.48 14.57 -4.98
C ALA A 502 -8.81 13.32 -5.83
N TYR A 503 -9.83 12.54 -5.45
CA TYR A 503 -10.25 11.37 -6.20
C TYR A 503 -10.81 11.74 -7.57
N ASN A 504 -10.12 11.29 -8.61
CA ASN A 504 -10.54 11.48 -10.00
C ASN A 504 -10.53 10.13 -10.73
N PRO A 505 -11.71 9.57 -11.11
CA PRO A 505 -11.82 8.26 -11.76
C PRO A 505 -11.47 8.27 -13.25
N THR A 506 -10.60 9.16 -13.69
CA THR A 506 -10.10 9.32 -15.06
C THR A 506 -8.62 9.05 -15.16
N LEU A 507 -8.06 9.04 -16.36
CA LEU A 507 -6.61 8.88 -16.58
C LEU A 507 -5.76 9.95 -15.90
N SER A 508 -6.29 11.14 -15.67
CA SER A 508 -5.59 12.20 -14.92
C SER A 508 -5.51 11.94 -13.41
N GLY A 509 -6.35 11.06 -12.87
CA GLY A 509 -6.29 10.64 -11.46
C GLY A 509 -5.43 9.40 -11.21
N VAL A 510 -4.68 8.93 -12.22
CA VAL A 510 -3.84 7.74 -12.09
C VAL A 510 -2.63 8.03 -11.23
N GLY A 511 -2.47 7.27 -10.18
CA GLY A 511 -1.29 7.23 -9.34
C GLY A 511 -0.65 5.85 -9.33
N THR A 512 0.48 5.76 -8.66
CA THR A 512 1.23 4.50 -8.50
C THR A 512 1.45 4.20 -7.02
N VAL A 513 1.19 2.95 -6.65
CA VAL A 513 1.51 2.43 -5.33
C VAL A 513 2.16 1.06 -5.51
N SER A 514 3.22 0.77 -4.77
CA SER A 514 3.90 -0.52 -4.80
C SER A 514 4.20 -1.02 -3.38
N GLY A 515 4.50 -2.31 -3.24
CA GLY A 515 4.97 -2.87 -1.98
C GLY A 515 6.30 -2.27 -1.48
N ARG A 516 7.01 -1.54 -2.36
CA ARG A 516 8.21 -0.76 -2.04
C ARG A 516 7.91 0.71 -1.78
N SER A 517 6.66 1.14 -1.98
CA SER A 517 6.25 2.51 -1.67
C SER A 517 6.31 2.71 -0.16
N TYR A 518 6.83 3.85 0.25
CA TYR A 518 7.02 4.20 1.64
C TYR A 518 6.73 5.67 1.90
N ILE A 519 6.51 5.96 3.15
CA ILE A 519 6.57 7.30 3.71
C ILE A 519 7.79 7.32 4.63
N ARG A 520 8.64 8.31 4.48
CA ARG A 520 9.77 8.57 5.35
C ARG A 520 9.61 9.94 5.96
N ASP A 521 9.56 9.98 7.26
CA ASP A 521 9.46 11.22 8.01
C ASP A 521 10.80 11.57 8.66
N THR A 522 11.19 12.83 8.54
CA THR A 522 12.31 13.40 9.27
C THR A 522 11.79 14.54 10.11
N VAL A 523 11.83 14.35 11.41
CA VAL A 523 11.44 15.38 12.39
C VAL A 523 12.65 16.23 12.67
N VAL A 524 12.56 17.52 12.37
CA VAL A 524 13.62 18.51 12.62
C VAL A 524 13.16 19.40 13.76
N PHE A 525 13.88 19.34 14.87
CA PHE A 525 13.71 20.24 15.99
C PHE A 525 14.83 21.28 16.01
N ASP A 526 14.43 22.55 16.06
CA ASP A 526 15.32 23.68 16.34
C ASP A 526 14.78 24.40 17.57
N VAL A 527 15.43 24.18 18.72
CA VAL A 527 15.04 24.80 19.99
C VAL A 527 16.05 25.90 20.33
N PRO A 528 15.71 27.16 20.07
CA PRO A 528 16.55 28.27 20.54
C PRO A 528 16.71 28.18 22.06
N LEU A 529 17.93 28.30 22.57
CA LEU A 529 18.18 28.36 24.02
C LEU A 529 17.74 29.72 24.57
N ARG A 530 16.45 29.96 24.40
CA ARG A 530 15.69 31.04 25.01
C ARG A 530 14.61 30.40 25.91
N PHE A 531 14.81 30.47 27.20
CA PHE A 531 13.97 29.78 28.16
C PHE A 531 13.92 30.50 29.50
N SER A 532 12.92 30.17 30.33
CA SER A 532 12.91 30.45 31.73
C SER A 532 13.04 29.14 32.52
N LEU A 533 13.80 29.17 33.60
CA LEU A 533 14.01 28.05 34.48
C LEU A 533 13.78 28.51 35.93
N GLN A 534 12.92 27.77 36.65
CA GLN A 534 12.64 28.02 38.07
C GLN A 534 12.81 26.72 38.87
N ASN A 535 13.36 26.85 40.08
CA ASN A 535 13.54 25.74 41.00
C ASN A 535 14.25 24.54 40.39
N GLY A 536 15.15 24.80 39.42
CA GLY A 536 16.02 23.76 38.87
C GLY A 536 16.90 23.20 39.95
N THR A 537 16.97 21.89 40.10
CA THR A 537 17.87 21.22 41.02
C THR A 537 18.66 20.14 40.30
N PHE A 538 19.96 20.09 40.63
CA PHE A 538 20.84 19.07 40.13
C PHE A 538 21.65 18.52 41.33
N ARG A 539 21.81 17.19 41.41
CA ARG A 539 22.56 16.53 42.47
C ARG A 539 23.49 15.51 41.90
N ASP A 540 24.74 15.48 42.44
CA ASP A 540 25.69 14.46 42.07
C ASP A 540 26.64 14.19 43.24
N THR A 541 27.41 13.10 43.18
CA THR A 541 28.34 12.67 44.22
C THR A 541 29.58 12.10 43.57
N THR A 542 30.75 12.59 43.99
CA THR A 542 32.07 12.09 43.55
C THR A 542 32.91 11.60 44.73
N SER A 543 33.83 10.69 44.50
CA SER A 543 34.78 10.27 45.51
C SER A 543 35.87 11.33 45.69
N VAL A 544 36.36 11.49 46.91
CA VAL A 544 37.43 12.42 47.27
C VAL A 544 38.47 11.68 48.10
N GLU A 545 39.72 11.86 47.73
CA GLU A 545 40.88 11.41 48.54
C GLU A 545 41.60 12.62 49.10
N ILE A 546 41.80 12.64 50.42
CA ILE A 546 42.39 13.77 51.15
C ILE A 546 43.52 13.26 51.99
N ASP A 547 44.67 13.93 51.91
CA ASP A 547 45.86 13.65 52.78
C ASP A 547 45.59 14.17 54.18
N ARG A 548 45.55 13.25 55.16
CA ARG A 548 45.24 13.52 56.56
C ARG A 548 46.37 14.23 57.29
N GLU A 549 47.61 13.94 56.93
CA GLU A 549 48.78 14.48 57.66
C GLU A 549 48.91 15.99 57.51
N SER A 550 48.64 16.52 56.32
CA SER A 550 48.60 17.96 56.06
C SER A 550 47.43 18.69 56.73
N VAL A 551 46.33 18.00 56.95
CA VAL A 551 45.11 18.58 57.55
C VAL A 551 45.20 18.73 59.03
N ASP A 552 45.87 17.80 59.75
CA ASP A 552 45.96 17.83 61.20
C ASP A 552 46.77 19.03 61.75
N LYS A 553 47.61 19.65 60.94
CA LYS A 553 48.37 20.84 61.24
C LYS A 553 47.66 22.16 60.96
N THR A 554 46.47 22.13 60.37
CA THR A 554 45.72 23.34 60.01
C THR A 554 44.72 23.70 61.08
N ASN A 555 44.85 24.87 61.71
CA ASN A 555 43.94 25.32 62.78
C ASN A 555 42.63 25.81 62.30
N ASN A 556 42.59 26.66 61.29
CA ASN A 556 41.41 27.19 60.67
C ASN A 556 41.81 27.70 59.28
N GLY A 557 40.77 28.01 58.48
CA GLY A 557 40.99 28.52 57.16
C GLY A 557 39.78 29.24 56.60
N THR A 558 40.03 30.13 55.68
CA THR A 558 38.95 30.80 54.91
C THR A 558 39.23 30.63 53.43
N VAL A 559 38.28 30.09 52.70
CA VAL A 559 38.31 30.02 51.23
C VAL A 559 37.53 31.19 50.70
N TYR A 560 38.17 32.02 49.93
CA TYR A 560 37.53 33.14 49.23
C TYR A 560 37.19 32.72 47.80
N VAL A 561 35.94 32.95 47.42
CA VAL A 561 35.41 32.67 46.09
C VAL A 561 34.98 33.99 45.47
N GLU A 562 35.63 34.38 44.43
CA GLU A 562 35.25 35.53 43.58
C GLU A 562 34.72 35.00 42.25
N LEU A 563 33.49 35.34 41.91
CA LEU A 563 32.82 34.87 40.72
C LEU A 563 32.31 36.08 39.94
N GLN A 564 32.75 36.23 38.69
CA GLN A 564 32.18 37.17 37.76
C GLN A 564 31.28 36.36 36.80
N ASN A 565 29.99 36.56 36.93
CA ASN A 565 29.00 35.83 36.19
C ASN A 565 28.44 36.67 35.02
N SER A 566 28.73 36.24 33.81
CA SER A 566 28.15 36.76 32.57
C SER A 566 27.17 35.75 31.93
N LEU A 567 26.60 34.82 32.73
CA LEU A 567 25.52 33.93 32.35
C LEU A 567 24.21 34.48 32.89
N PRO A 568 23.09 34.39 32.15
CA PRO A 568 21.79 34.82 32.64
C PRO A 568 21.18 33.75 33.57
N LEU A 569 22.03 33.04 34.31
CA LEU A 569 21.68 31.97 35.21
C LEU A 569 22.20 32.27 36.63
N GLN A 570 21.31 32.16 37.62
CA GLN A 570 21.68 32.09 39.02
C GLN A 570 21.99 30.66 39.41
N VAL A 571 22.97 30.47 40.25
CA VAL A 571 23.33 29.14 40.75
C VAL A 571 23.55 29.21 42.27
N GLY A 572 22.84 28.40 43.01
CA GLY A 572 23.09 28.17 44.42
C GLY A 572 23.77 26.81 44.62
N VAL A 573 24.87 26.77 45.33
CA VAL A 573 25.65 25.55 45.51
C VAL A 573 25.70 25.19 47.01
N ASN A 574 25.35 23.93 47.33
CA ASN A 574 25.64 23.33 48.62
C ASN A 574 26.55 22.12 48.41
N PHE A 575 27.54 21.98 49.28
CA PHE A 575 28.41 20.82 49.28
C PHE A 575 28.12 19.96 50.51
N TYR A 576 28.20 18.66 50.35
CA TYR A 576 27.98 17.67 51.41
C TYR A 576 29.19 16.72 51.43
N LEU A 577 29.96 16.78 52.47
CA LEU A 577 31.06 15.85 52.72
C LEU A 577 30.50 14.62 53.42
N MET A 578 30.67 13.47 52.84
CA MET A 578 30.01 12.24 53.27
C MET A 578 31.03 11.15 53.61
N ASP A 579 30.59 10.20 54.40
CA ASP A 579 31.34 8.98 54.72
C ASP A 579 31.54 8.08 53.49
N SER A 580 32.20 6.95 53.68
CA SER A 580 32.44 5.96 52.62
C SER A 580 31.15 5.32 52.09
N THR A 581 30.12 5.27 52.89
CA THR A 581 28.82 4.66 52.52
C THR A 581 27.87 5.61 51.83
N LYS A 582 28.19 6.90 51.71
CA LYS A 582 27.36 7.99 51.15
C LYS A 582 26.04 8.20 51.91
N THR A 583 25.93 7.69 53.12
CA THR A 583 24.68 7.78 53.91
C THR A 583 24.72 8.86 54.97
N ARG A 584 25.92 9.17 55.50
CA ARG A 584 26.11 10.16 56.56
C ARG A 584 26.83 11.38 56.05
N VAL A 585 26.21 12.56 56.20
CA VAL A 585 26.84 13.86 55.95
C VAL A 585 27.71 14.18 57.17
N LEU A 586 29.04 14.34 56.94
CA LEU A 586 30.02 14.70 57.97
C LEU A 586 30.16 16.22 58.12
N LEU A 587 30.05 16.94 56.97
CA LEU A 587 30.10 18.39 56.95
C LEU A 587 29.25 18.91 55.80
N ARG A 588 28.53 19.98 56.08
CA ARG A 588 27.82 20.74 55.03
C ARG A 588 28.48 22.10 54.87
N LEU A 589 28.71 22.49 53.62
CA LEU A 589 29.26 23.79 53.29
C LEU A 589 28.34 24.53 52.31
N PRO A 590 27.99 25.78 52.56
CA PRO A 590 28.25 26.53 53.80
C PRO A 590 27.53 25.95 55.02
N GLN A 591 28.14 26.11 56.19
CA GLN A 591 27.53 25.66 57.47
C GLN A 591 26.22 26.32 57.80
N SER A 592 25.98 27.56 57.33
CA SER A 592 24.74 28.29 57.45
C SER A 592 23.53 27.56 56.86
N GLY A 593 23.79 26.55 56.02
CA GLY A 593 22.75 25.87 55.28
C GLY A 593 22.22 26.66 54.08
N GLN A 594 22.59 27.92 53.98
CA GLN A 594 22.25 28.72 52.78
C GLN A 594 23.27 28.40 51.67
N PRO A 595 22.81 28.21 50.41
CA PRO A 595 23.73 27.91 49.30
C PRO A 595 24.71 29.08 49.07
N ILE A 596 25.89 28.76 48.59
CA ILE A 596 26.75 29.76 47.95
C ILE A 596 26.00 30.26 46.72
N PHE A 597 25.63 31.52 46.76
CA PHE A 597 24.75 32.07 45.73
C PHE A 597 25.52 32.87 44.70
N VAL A 598 25.46 32.44 43.46
CA VAL A 598 26.02 33.14 42.33
C VAL A 598 24.88 33.91 41.66
N ALA A 599 24.84 35.21 41.80
CA ALA A 599 23.81 36.04 41.22
C ALA A 599 23.83 35.99 39.68
N PRO A 600 22.68 35.98 39.02
CA PRO A 600 22.63 35.96 37.57
C PRO A 600 23.07 37.30 36.98
N ALA A 601 23.64 37.28 35.79
CA ALA A 601 23.90 38.48 35.03
C ALA A 601 22.58 39.25 34.72
N THR A 602 22.66 40.58 34.64
CA THR A 602 21.52 41.38 34.20
C THR A 602 21.25 41.16 32.71
N VAL A 603 19.96 41.20 32.33
CA VAL A 603 19.55 40.99 30.94
C VAL A 603 18.79 42.19 30.40
N ASP A 604 18.85 42.38 29.09
CA ASP A 604 18.03 43.33 28.35
C ASP A 604 16.59 42.81 28.13
N ALA A 605 15.72 43.59 27.52
CA ALA A 605 14.33 43.21 27.22
C ALA A 605 14.22 42.00 26.27
N GLN A 606 15.25 41.68 25.53
CA GLN A 606 15.34 40.54 24.62
C GLN A 606 15.85 39.27 25.33
N GLY A 607 16.29 39.40 26.57
CA GLY A 607 16.84 38.31 27.39
C GLY A 607 18.35 38.09 27.19
N ASN A 608 19.08 38.98 26.51
CA ASN A 608 20.52 38.85 26.37
C ASN A 608 21.23 39.49 27.57
N VAL A 609 22.36 38.95 27.94
CA VAL A 609 23.18 39.54 29.00
C VAL A 609 23.61 40.97 28.62
N SER A 610 23.30 41.91 29.47
CA SER A 610 23.66 43.33 29.33
C SER A 610 24.82 43.73 30.25
N ALA A 611 24.96 43.11 31.43
CA ALA A 611 26.09 43.35 32.31
C ALA A 611 26.36 42.12 33.18
N SER A 612 27.65 41.84 33.46
CA SER A 612 28.07 40.80 34.39
C SER A 612 27.85 41.22 35.83
N VAL A 613 27.67 40.25 36.70
CA VAL A 613 27.55 40.45 38.15
C VAL A 613 28.70 39.75 38.86
N GLN A 614 29.34 40.45 39.76
CA GLN A 614 30.41 39.92 40.62
C GLN A 614 29.82 39.46 41.96
N THR A 615 30.15 38.27 42.37
CA THR A 615 29.74 37.69 43.66
C THR A 615 31.00 37.27 44.43
N ASN A 616 31.14 37.73 45.64
CA ASN A 616 32.25 37.40 46.55
C ASN A 616 31.67 36.62 47.74
N THR A 617 32.24 35.48 48.04
CA THR A 617 31.84 34.66 49.18
C THR A 617 33.08 34.17 49.94
N ALA A 618 33.02 34.25 51.23
CA ALA A 618 34.04 33.67 52.13
C ALA A 618 33.47 32.47 52.86
N ILE A 619 34.09 31.33 52.73
CA ILE A 619 33.73 30.10 53.44
C ILE A 619 34.73 29.93 54.57
N VAL A 620 34.32 30.23 55.81
CA VAL A 620 35.14 30.05 56.99
C VAL A 620 35.02 28.61 57.46
N MET A 621 36.17 27.96 57.68
CA MET A 621 36.27 26.60 58.16
C MET A 621 37.04 26.59 59.50
N SER A 622 36.42 26.05 60.52
CA SER A 622 37.07 25.77 61.83
C SER A 622 37.97 24.53 61.72
N HIS A 623 38.82 24.32 62.72
CA HIS A 623 39.62 23.09 62.84
C HIS A 623 38.72 21.82 62.77
N ALA A 624 37.56 21.83 63.43
CA ALA A 624 36.60 20.72 63.39
C ALA A 624 36.06 20.45 62.00
N ASP A 625 35.83 21.50 61.17
CA ASP A 625 35.36 21.39 59.79
C ASP A 625 36.47 20.81 58.90
N ILE A 626 37.69 21.24 59.11
CA ILE A 626 38.87 20.73 58.39
C ILE A 626 39.06 19.25 58.70
N GLN A 627 38.94 18.85 59.99
CA GLN A 627 38.95 17.46 60.39
C GLN A 627 37.82 16.62 59.83
N ALA A 628 36.61 17.15 59.73
CA ALA A 628 35.48 16.50 59.06
C ALA A 628 35.73 16.33 57.56
N PHE A 629 36.36 17.34 56.92
CA PHE A 629 36.78 17.27 55.53
C PHE A 629 37.79 16.15 55.30
N ALA A 630 38.84 16.00 56.17
CA ALA A 630 39.84 14.94 56.09
C ALA A 630 39.26 13.51 56.24
N ARG A 631 38.20 13.37 57.00
CA ARG A 631 37.51 12.08 57.21
C ARG A 631 36.53 11.71 56.12
N SER A 632 36.20 12.61 55.24
CA SER A 632 35.27 12.36 54.16
C SER A 632 35.91 11.51 53.05
N LYS A 633 35.08 10.72 52.40
CA LYS A 633 35.46 9.88 51.25
C LYS A 633 34.65 10.24 50.00
N ASN A 634 33.57 10.97 50.19
CA ASN A 634 32.69 11.38 49.10
C ASN A 634 32.31 12.84 49.28
N LEU A 635 32.28 13.55 48.14
CA LEU A 635 31.78 14.90 48.01
C LEU A 635 30.49 14.86 47.21
N GLY A 636 29.36 15.09 47.89
CA GLY A 636 28.07 15.36 47.22
C GLY A 636 27.92 16.86 47.01
N TYR A 637 27.25 17.23 45.94
CA TYR A 637 26.82 18.61 45.73
C TYR A 637 25.39 18.69 45.24
N SER A 638 24.73 19.77 45.64
CA SER A 638 23.40 20.10 45.19
C SER A 638 23.44 21.50 44.60
N LEU A 639 23.04 21.60 43.33
CA LEU A 639 22.92 22.88 42.65
C LEU A 639 21.44 23.25 42.60
N SER A 640 21.13 24.50 42.95
CA SER A 640 19.84 25.12 42.61
C SER A 640 20.10 26.11 41.46
N VAL A 641 19.34 25.98 40.42
CA VAL A 641 19.53 26.76 39.19
C VAL A 641 18.26 27.48 38.81
N GLY A 642 18.37 28.73 38.43
CA GLY A 642 17.27 29.53 37.92
C GLY A 642 17.74 30.53 36.88
N THR A 643 16.84 31.04 36.05
CA THR A 643 17.17 32.13 35.12
C THR A 643 17.02 33.47 35.82
N THR A 644 17.63 34.55 35.28
CA THR A 644 17.37 35.93 35.70
C THR A 644 15.87 36.17 35.73
N PRO A 645 15.32 36.72 36.85
CA PRO A 645 13.91 37.06 36.94
C PRO A 645 13.48 38.08 35.86
N GLY A 646 12.22 37.99 35.43
CA GLY A 646 11.62 38.98 34.54
C GLY A 646 11.26 38.46 33.15
N GLY A 647 11.62 37.24 32.80
CA GLY A 647 11.23 36.62 31.52
C GLY A 647 12.21 35.59 30.99
N PRO A 648 11.98 35.11 29.79
CA PRO A 648 12.88 34.14 29.15
C PRO A 648 14.24 34.78 28.82
N VAL A 649 15.31 34.09 29.17
CA VAL A 649 16.70 34.52 28.88
C VAL A 649 17.24 33.82 27.65
N ARG A 650 18.28 34.40 27.02
CA ARG A 650 19.00 33.84 25.89
C ARG A 650 20.41 33.48 26.31
N ILE A 651 20.87 32.31 25.94
CA ILE A 651 22.27 31.92 26.12
C ILE A 651 22.99 32.09 24.79
N ARG A 652 24.16 32.71 24.84
CA ARG A 652 25.05 32.98 23.70
C ARG A 652 26.40 32.36 23.90
N THR A 653 27.11 32.06 22.85
CA THR A 653 28.48 31.50 22.92
C THR A 653 29.46 32.43 23.64
N THR A 654 29.19 33.72 23.65
CA THR A 654 30.00 34.78 24.32
C THR A 654 29.78 34.83 25.83
N ASP A 655 28.73 34.17 26.34
CA ASP A 655 28.42 34.21 27.76
C ASP A 655 29.43 33.32 28.50
N LYS A 656 29.87 33.79 29.67
CA LYS A 656 31.00 33.20 30.39
C LYS A 656 30.88 33.35 31.91
N ILE A 657 31.64 32.56 32.63
CA ILE A 657 31.85 32.70 34.07
C ILE A 657 33.35 32.69 34.36
N HIS A 658 33.80 33.68 35.12
CA HIS A 658 35.18 33.75 35.58
C HIS A 658 35.21 33.45 37.06
N ILE A 659 36.04 32.50 37.46
CA ILE A 659 36.17 31.99 38.83
C ILE A 659 37.58 32.20 39.33
N ARG A 660 37.68 32.93 40.43
CA ARG A 660 38.95 33.11 41.14
C ARG A 660 38.82 32.62 42.57
N LEU A 661 39.68 31.71 42.93
CA LEU A 661 39.68 31.08 44.27
C LEU A 661 41.06 31.30 44.90
N TRP A 662 41.03 31.70 46.16
CA TRP A 662 42.23 31.70 47.01
C TRP A 662 41.84 31.35 48.43
N SER A 663 42.82 30.85 49.24
CA SER A 663 42.59 30.56 50.65
C SER A 663 43.57 31.30 51.55
N LYS A 664 43.11 31.65 52.74
CA LYS A 664 43.97 31.97 53.89
C LYS A 664 43.85 30.82 54.88
N LEU A 665 44.97 30.21 55.21
CA LEU A 665 45.08 29.10 56.16
C LEU A 665 45.92 29.49 57.32
N SER A 666 45.47 29.23 58.55
CA SER A 666 46.30 29.30 59.75
C SER A 666 46.84 27.93 60.02
N TYR A 667 48.13 27.80 59.84
CA TYR A 667 48.86 26.54 59.94
C TYR A 667 49.81 26.54 61.17
N ARG A 668 49.68 25.50 62.02
CA ARG A 668 50.50 25.33 63.16
C ARG A 668 51.80 24.65 62.83
N VAL A 669 52.91 25.36 62.99
CA VAL A 669 54.20 24.80 62.90
C VAL A 669 54.57 24.27 64.28
N ALA A 670 54.48 22.95 64.51
CA ALA A 670 54.94 22.25 65.65
C ALA A 670 56.09 21.31 65.23
N LYS A 671 57.17 21.34 65.93
CA LYS A 671 58.29 20.39 65.75
C LYS A 671 58.01 19.13 66.52
#